data_abb3c8402530e9aa4a9ed655a1df3699
#
_entry.id   abb3c8402530e9aa4a9ed655a1df3699
#
_cell.length_a   1.000
_cell.length_b   1.000
_cell.length_c   1.000
_cell.angle_alpha   90.00
_cell.angle_beta   90.00
_cell.angle_gamma   90.00
#
_symmetry.space_group_name_H-M   'P 1'
#
loop_
_entity.id
_entity.type
_entity.pdbx_description
1 polymer ?
#
loop_
_entity_poly.entity_id
_entity_poly.type
_entity_poly.pdbx_seq_one_letter_code
_entity_poly.pdbx_strand_id
1 'polypeptide(L)'
;MKFGNKKSIRNRTRDSWKACPAVVLMVRLAALYVAWGLCRIVFYLQNRTEIGSISLGELPDLLYGSWVFDTVSILYINALFIVLSLLPFRFREKQGYKKGLFWLYILTNAAALMLNTADGIYYHFAKKRFTSDELNYLSQNDNTSNVVFRAMADNWYIVLFVIALIAGLVWWYKRWSIAPSRIRSNFRYVLLHLPALLLAVGFSIGGIRGGFSRQTRPITLSNATLYTSSSLKANLILSNPFCLLRTLGNHAIVYTKFFTPEELDTIYSPYHRPQTEPQDSLTLGLRNIVILVLESFSSEHSALLNPDLYPEGKGYTPFLDSLMHEGYYFQNAFANGHKSIEALPSILSSIPSYRTPFISLPQSLAPMKALPALLAEKGYATMFFNGSGRGSMGFGAYATQAGVKTYYSREDYEARCGKGEFDGYWGIWDEPFLQYMSTVLSETPQPFFASAFTLSSHHPFVVPEKYKSILPEGRTKIHRGVAYTDLAVRKFMERSSSEPWYHNTIFVFVADHVSSETFAPKTTTPTGRSQIICFLYTPDGALRGKETSVAQQIDLMPTLLGLIGHDTPYFAFGRDLFQPPTQEPMVVNFMNETFQGITDSLVLFSDGERLLSAFLRSDTLQQNNILPHPTPELKRSERNLNARIQQYYQHVEKGDYLPRP
;
A
#
# COMPACT_ATOMS: atom_id res chain seq x y z
N MET A 1 -36.45 59.10 -1.93
CA MET A 1 -36.21 58.59 -0.54
C MET A 1 -35.62 57.23 -0.53
N LYS A 2 -34.44 57.02 0.19
CA LYS A 2 -33.81 55.79 0.65
C LYS A 2 -33.20 54.82 -0.35
N PHE A 3 -32.01 55.17 -0.87
CA PHE A 3 -31.00 54.19 -1.33
C PHE A 3 -29.82 54.04 -0.35
N GLY A 4 -29.99 54.46 0.92
CA GLY A 4 -28.89 54.55 1.90
C GLY A 4 -28.60 53.29 2.75
N ASN A 5 -29.33 52.17 2.64
CA ASN A 5 -29.29 51.14 3.69
C ASN A 5 -28.65 49.80 3.35
N LYS A 6 -28.36 49.51 2.10
CA LYS A 6 -27.72 48.21 1.73
C LYS A 6 -26.21 48.12 2.05
N LYS A 7 -25.47 49.24 1.95
CA LYS A 7 -24.05 49.30 2.33
C LYS A 7 -23.82 49.19 3.85
N SER A 8 -24.73 49.72 4.66
CA SER A 8 -24.64 49.67 6.13
C SER A 8 -24.90 48.27 6.70
N ILE A 9 -25.87 47.55 6.14
CA ILE A 9 -26.16 46.16 6.56
C ILE A 9 -25.03 45.22 6.18
N ARG A 10 -24.46 45.33 4.97
CA ARG A 10 -23.33 44.52 4.49
C ARG A 10 -22.04 44.77 5.28
N ASN A 11 -21.82 45.95 5.79
CA ASN A 11 -20.69 46.24 6.68
C ASN A 11 -20.93 45.75 8.12
N ARG A 12 -22.12 45.79 8.67
CA ARG A 12 -22.46 45.28 10.01
C ARG A 12 -22.35 43.76 10.09
N THR A 13 -22.83 43.01 9.09
CA THR A 13 -22.70 41.56 9.04
C THR A 13 -21.23 41.15 8.90
N ARG A 14 -20.44 41.81 8.05
CA ARG A 14 -19.02 41.55 7.86
C ARG A 14 -18.18 41.80 9.11
N ASP A 15 -18.52 42.79 9.91
CA ASP A 15 -17.82 43.10 11.17
C ASP A 15 -18.18 42.08 12.27
N SER A 16 -19.37 41.46 12.25
CA SER A 16 -19.75 40.40 13.16
C SER A 16 -18.98 39.10 12.90
N TRP A 17 -18.73 38.75 11.63
CA TRP A 17 -17.95 37.54 11.25
C TRP A 17 -16.48 37.64 11.64
N LYS A 18 -15.89 38.84 11.57
CA LYS A 18 -14.52 39.09 12.01
C LYS A 18 -14.36 39.00 13.53
N ALA A 19 -15.44 39.05 14.29
CA ALA A 19 -15.40 38.83 15.72
C ALA A 19 -15.29 37.38 16.13
N CYS A 20 -15.50 36.42 15.20
CA CYS A 20 -15.36 34.97 15.43
C CYS A 20 -14.00 34.49 14.93
N PRO A 21 -13.04 34.10 15.81
CA PRO A 21 -11.72 33.64 15.42
C PRO A 21 -11.73 32.36 14.56
N ALA A 22 -12.67 31.45 14.82
CA ALA A 22 -12.82 30.23 14.03
C ALA A 22 -13.22 30.53 12.58
N VAL A 23 -14.11 31.48 12.33
CA VAL A 23 -14.49 31.89 10.97
C VAL A 23 -13.30 32.53 10.25
N VAL A 24 -12.55 33.41 10.93
CA VAL A 24 -11.36 34.02 10.33
C VAL A 24 -10.31 32.99 10.00
N LEU A 25 -10.11 31.98 10.88
CA LEU A 25 -9.21 30.86 10.62
C LEU A 25 -9.66 30.06 9.39
N MET A 26 -10.93 29.65 9.32
CA MET A 26 -11.46 28.93 8.16
C MET A 26 -11.29 29.70 6.85
N VAL A 27 -11.54 31.00 6.85
CA VAL A 27 -11.36 31.86 5.67
C VAL A 27 -9.88 31.96 5.26
N ARG A 28 -8.96 31.98 6.22
CA ARG A 28 -7.51 31.97 5.93
C ARG A 28 -7.06 30.61 5.37
N LEU A 29 -7.54 29.51 5.93
CA LEU A 29 -7.23 28.17 5.41
C LEU A 29 -7.86 27.96 4.03
N ALA A 30 -9.07 28.44 3.76
CA ALA A 30 -9.70 28.36 2.44
C ALA A 30 -8.87 29.01 1.32
N ALA A 31 -8.16 30.12 1.63
CA ALA A 31 -7.25 30.74 0.66
C ALA A 31 -6.09 29.82 0.24
N LEU A 32 -5.66 28.91 1.12
CA LEU A 32 -4.61 27.95 0.80
C LEU A 32 -5.06 26.93 -0.24
N TYR A 33 -6.30 26.45 -0.17
CA TYR A 33 -6.85 25.54 -1.20
C TYR A 33 -6.85 26.18 -2.59
N VAL A 34 -7.17 27.48 -2.65
CA VAL A 34 -7.12 28.23 -3.92
C VAL A 34 -5.67 28.33 -4.40
N ALA A 35 -4.74 28.70 -3.53
CA ALA A 35 -3.33 28.83 -3.89
C ALA A 35 -2.73 27.49 -4.36
N TRP A 36 -3.03 26.39 -3.66
CA TRP A 36 -2.56 25.05 -4.01
C TRP A 36 -3.21 24.53 -5.30
N GLY A 37 -4.49 24.81 -5.51
CA GLY A 37 -5.16 24.52 -6.78
C GLY A 37 -4.49 25.22 -7.97
N LEU A 38 -4.08 26.49 -7.81
CA LEU A 38 -3.32 27.22 -8.83
C LEU A 38 -1.94 26.61 -9.06
N CYS A 39 -1.22 26.18 -8.01
CA CYS A 39 0.04 25.45 -8.16
C CYS A 39 -0.16 24.14 -8.95
N ARG A 40 -1.26 23.40 -8.72
CA ARG A 40 -1.60 22.18 -9.42
C ARG A 40 -1.88 22.42 -10.90
N ILE A 41 -2.57 23.51 -11.24
CA ILE A 41 -2.77 23.90 -12.64
C ILE A 41 -1.44 24.17 -13.33
N VAL A 42 -0.53 24.91 -12.68
CA VAL A 42 0.81 25.19 -13.22
C VAL A 42 1.60 23.89 -13.37
N PHE A 43 1.57 23.00 -12.36
CA PHE A 43 2.19 21.68 -12.43
C PHE A 43 1.69 20.87 -13.64
N TYR A 44 0.38 20.84 -13.87
CA TYR A 44 -0.20 20.16 -15.03
C TYR A 44 0.25 20.77 -16.36
N LEU A 45 0.24 22.10 -16.46
CA LEU A 45 0.64 22.79 -17.68
C LEU A 45 2.12 22.54 -18.03
N GLN A 46 3.00 22.48 -17.00
CA GLN A 46 4.42 22.18 -17.18
C GLN A 46 4.68 20.72 -17.62
N ASN A 47 3.84 19.78 -17.16
CA ASN A 47 4.06 18.34 -17.32
C ASN A 47 2.95 17.65 -18.14
N ARG A 48 2.24 18.41 -18.98
CA ARG A 48 1.10 17.91 -19.77
C ARG A 48 1.49 16.78 -20.72
N THR A 49 2.68 16.84 -21.29
CA THR A 49 3.20 15.81 -22.21
C THR A 49 3.40 14.47 -21.51
N GLU A 50 3.76 14.49 -20.23
CA GLU A 50 4.03 13.32 -19.41
C GLU A 50 2.76 12.73 -18.80
N ILE A 51 1.91 13.61 -18.23
CA ILE A 51 0.67 13.23 -17.52
C ILE A 51 -0.43 12.83 -18.52
N GLY A 52 -0.38 13.37 -19.73
CA GLY A 52 -1.40 13.16 -20.77
C GLY A 52 -2.62 14.07 -20.63
N SER A 53 -3.60 13.86 -21.49
CA SER A 53 -4.86 14.62 -21.50
C SER A 53 -5.78 14.16 -20.36
N ILE A 54 -6.52 15.12 -19.80
CA ILE A 54 -7.54 14.87 -18.78
C ILE A 54 -8.91 14.99 -19.46
N SER A 55 -9.73 13.95 -19.35
CA SER A 55 -11.11 13.99 -19.82
C SER A 55 -12.01 14.74 -18.83
N LEU A 56 -13.11 15.30 -19.32
CA LEU A 56 -14.09 15.96 -18.44
C LEU A 56 -14.72 15.01 -17.40
N GLY A 57 -14.80 13.70 -17.73
CA GLY A 57 -15.32 12.69 -16.82
C GLY A 57 -14.39 12.38 -15.65
N GLU A 58 -13.06 12.50 -15.83
CA GLU A 58 -12.08 12.26 -14.77
C GLU A 58 -11.91 13.46 -13.81
N LEU A 59 -12.30 14.65 -14.25
CA LEU A 59 -12.05 15.90 -13.52
C LEU A 59 -12.65 15.91 -12.09
N PRO A 60 -13.89 15.46 -11.86
CA PRO A 60 -14.46 15.43 -10.50
C PRO A 60 -13.65 14.61 -9.52
N ASP A 61 -13.19 13.39 -9.91
CA ASP A 61 -12.43 12.50 -9.07
C ASP A 61 -11.03 13.06 -8.78
N LEU A 62 -10.36 13.61 -9.79
CA LEU A 62 -9.08 14.28 -9.62
C LEU A 62 -9.17 15.50 -8.69
N LEU A 63 -10.24 16.30 -8.78
CA LEU A 63 -10.47 17.45 -7.90
C LEU A 63 -10.77 17.00 -6.48
N TYR A 64 -11.61 15.97 -6.31
CA TYR A 64 -11.93 15.42 -4.99
C TYR A 64 -10.70 14.80 -4.33
N GLY A 65 -9.95 13.96 -5.05
CA GLY A 65 -8.69 13.42 -4.57
C GLY A 65 -7.70 14.52 -4.17
N SER A 66 -7.53 15.53 -5.02
CA SER A 66 -6.68 16.69 -4.72
C SER A 66 -7.11 17.40 -3.46
N TRP A 67 -8.42 17.63 -3.27
CA TRP A 67 -8.95 18.25 -2.06
C TRP A 67 -8.64 17.43 -0.80
N VAL A 68 -8.76 16.09 -0.87
CA VAL A 68 -8.43 15.19 0.26
C VAL A 68 -6.95 15.32 0.63
N PHE A 69 -6.04 15.20 -0.33
CA PHE A 69 -4.59 15.27 -0.09
C PHE A 69 -4.12 16.66 0.35
N ASP A 70 -4.69 17.72 -0.23
CA ASP A 70 -4.41 19.09 0.19
C ASP A 70 -4.90 19.34 1.61
N THR A 71 -6.05 18.77 1.99
CA THR A 71 -6.58 18.88 3.37
C THR A 71 -5.58 18.30 4.38
N VAL A 72 -5.06 17.10 4.14
CA VAL A 72 -4.05 16.48 5.00
C VAL A 72 -2.85 17.40 5.17
N SER A 73 -2.30 17.90 4.07
CA SER A 73 -1.10 18.72 4.07
C SER A 73 -1.31 20.10 4.71
N ILE A 74 -2.39 20.78 4.34
CA ILE A 74 -2.72 22.10 4.87
C ILE A 74 -2.93 22.03 6.38
N LEU A 75 -3.66 21.03 6.87
CA LEU A 75 -3.89 20.86 8.30
C LEU A 75 -2.61 20.49 9.05
N TYR A 76 -1.77 19.64 8.46
CA TYR A 76 -0.51 19.23 9.07
C TYR A 76 0.48 20.41 9.18
N ILE A 77 0.73 21.10 8.07
CA ILE A 77 1.65 22.24 8.02
C ILE A 77 1.17 23.41 8.89
N ASN A 78 -0.13 23.62 8.94
CA ASN A 78 -0.72 24.71 9.73
C ASN A 78 -1.19 24.27 11.12
N ALA A 79 -0.88 23.07 11.61
CA ALA A 79 -1.36 22.57 12.90
C ALA A 79 -1.03 23.54 14.05
N LEU A 80 0.21 24.02 14.13
CA LEU A 80 0.65 24.99 15.12
C LEU A 80 -0.10 26.33 14.96
N PHE A 81 -0.25 26.83 13.73
CA PHE A 81 -1.00 28.06 13.45
C PHE A 81 -2.47 27.94 13.85
N ILE A 82 -3.12 26.78 13.60
CA ILE A 82 -4.52 26.50 13.96
C ILE A 82 -4.68 26.56 15.49
N VAL A 83 -3.84 25.83 16.22
CA VAL A 83 -3.88 25.80 17.68
C VAL A 83 -3.66 27.19 18.25
N LEU A 84 -2.58 27.88 17.87
CA LEU A 84 -2.25 29.20 18.36
C LEU A 84 -3.31 30.25 17.99
N SER A 85 -3.96 30.14 16.83
CA SER A 85 -5.04 31.06 16.42
C SER A 85 -6.29 30.97 17.29
N LEU A 86 -6.56 29.81 17.89
CA LEU A 86 -7.76 29.52 18.66
C LEU A 86 -7.52 29.41 20.16
N LEU A 87 -6.28 29.63 20.66
CA LEU A 87 -6.01 29.60 22.10
C LEU A 87 -7.03 30.47 22.87
N PRO A 88 -7.68 29.93 23.93
CA PRO A 88 -8.76 30.62 24.61
C PRO A 88 -8.23 31.64 25.66
N PHE A 89 -7.15 32.36 25.33
CA PHE A 89 -6.53 33.31 26.20
C PHE A 89 -6.45 34.70 25.59
N ARG A 90 -6.60 35.77 26.42
CA ARG A 90 -6.62 37.15 25.94
C ARG A 90 -5.32 37.67 25.37
N PHE A 91 -4.18 37.07 25.71
CA PHE A 91 -2.90 37.48 25.15
C PHE A 91 -2.86 37.37 23.60
N ARG A 92 -3.72 36.50 22.99
CA ARG A 92 -3.82 36.42 21.52
C ARG A 92 -4.34 37.71 20.87
N GLU A 93 -4.97 38.62 21.63
CA GLU A 93 -5.43 39.93 21.13
C GLU A 93 -4.28 40.97 21.08
N LYS A 94 -3.17 40.70 21.78
CA LYS A 94 -1.98 41.57 21.76
C LYS A 94 -1.38 41.70 20.37
N GLN A 95 -0.95 42.89 19.99
CA GLN A 95 -0.38 43.14 18.66
C GLN A 95 0.86 42.32 18.35
N GLY A 96 1.76 42.11 19.34
CA GLY A 96 2.94 41.27 19.17
C GLY A 96 2.56 39.81 18.83
N TYR A 97 1.56 39.25 19.51
CA TYR A 97 1.07 37.90 19.22
C TYR A 97 0.46 37.79 17.82
N LYS A 98 -0.38 38.76 17.43
CA LYS A 98 -0.96 38.81 16.08
C LYS A 98 0.11 38.91 15.00
N LYS A 99 1.21 39.67 15.26
CA LYS A 99 2.36 39.78 14.35
C LYS A 99 3.14 38.45 14.27
N GLY A 100 3.30 37.74 15.38
CA GLY A 100 3.89 36.40 15.40
C GLY A 100 3.07 35.39 14.60
N LEU A 101 1.75 35.36 14.78
CA LEU A 101 0.84 34.50 14.00
C LEU A 101 0.86 34.84 12.49
N PHE A 102 0.96 36.12 12.15
CA PHE A 102 1.09 36.54 10.75
C PHE A 102 2.35 35.95 10.11
N TRP A 103 3.50 36.12 10.75
CA TRP A 103 4.73 35.57 10.22
C TRP A 103 4.77 34.05 10.19
N LEU A 104 4.23 33.39 11.22
CA LEU A 104 4.09 31.94 11.23
C LEU A 104 3.28 31.46 10.01
N TYR A 105 2.12 32.06 9.76
CA TYR A 105 1.27 31.69 8.62
C TYR A 105 1.96 31.95 7.28
N ILE A 106 2.57 33.14 7.10
CA ILE A 106 3.17 33.53 5.83
C ILE A 106 4.43 32.70 5.53
N LEU A 107 5.34 32.54 6.49
CA LEU A 107 6.60 31.82 6.25
C LEU A 107 6.36 30.33 5.98
N THR A 108 5.50 29.70 6.78
CA THR A 108 5.18 28.27 6.61
C THR A 108 4.53 28.01 5.25
N ASN A 109 3.53 28.83 4.87
CA ASN A 109 2.84 28.61 3.61
C ASN A 109 3.64 29.11 2.38
N ALA A 110 4.49 30.12 2.53
CA ALA A 110 5.44 30.51 1.48
C ALA A 110 6.41 29.36 1.15
N ALA A 111 6.98 28.71 2.17
CA ALA A 111 7.82 27.53 1.98
C ALA A 111 7.06 26.41 1.26
N ALA A 112 5.83 26.13 1.67
CA ALA A 112 4.99 25.10 1.02
C ALA A 112 4.67 25.43 -0.45
N LEU A 113 4.38 26.70 -0.78
CA LEU A 113 4.16 27.13 -2.16
C LEU A 113 5.42 27.04 -3.03
N MET A 114 6.58 27.45 -2.48
CA MET A 114 7.87 27.28 -3.18
C MET A 114 8.15 25.81 -3.49
N LEU A 115 7.97 24.91 -2.53
CA LEU A 115 8.16 23.49 -2.70
C LEU A 115 7.19 22.92 -3.76
N ASN A 116 5.91 23.28 -3.70
CA ASN A 116 4.90 22.81 -4.66
C ASN A 116 5.21 23.22 -6.11
N THR A 117 5.75 24.41 -6.31
CA THR A 117 6.06 24.91 -7.66
C THR A 117 7.41 24.43 -8.18
N ALA A 118 8.43 24.33 -7.31
CA ALA A 118 9.74 23.76 -7.65
C ALA A 118 9.61 22.28 -8.06
N ASP A 119 8.71 21.54 -7.43
CA ASP A 119 8.43 20.15 -7.73
C ASP A 119 7.90 19.95 -9.17
N GLY A 120 7.18 20.94 -9.73
CA GLY A 120 6.74 20.89 -11.13
C GLY A 120 7.92 20.90 -12.12
N ILE A 121 8.97 21.64 -11.81
CA ILE A 121 10.20 21.66 -12.59
C ILE A 121 10.97 20.36 -12.42
N TYR A 122 11.10 19.88 -11.18
CA TYR A 122 11.77 18.62 -10.85
C TYR A 122 11.10 17.42 -11.54
N TYR A 123 9.76 17.35 -11.50
CA TYR A 123 9.00 16.26 -12.11
C TYR A 123 9.25 16.10 -13.60
N HIS A 124 9.47 17.20 -14.31
CA HIS A 124 9.78 17.14 -15.75
C HIS A 124 11.02 16.28 -16.05
N PHE A 125 12.03 16.32 -15.18
CA PHE A 125 13.28 15.56 -15.34
C PHE A 125 13.19 14.17 -14.68
N ALA A 126 12.67 14.10 -13.46
CA ALA A 126 12.73 12.91 -12.64
C ALA A 126 11.53 11.96 -12.84
N LYS A 127 10.44 12.43 -13.49
CA LYS A 127 9.17 11.70 -13.70
C LYS A 127 8.53 11.17 -12.40
N LYS A 128 8.95 11.68 -11.27
CA LYS A 128 8.43 11.38 -9.93
C LYS A 128 8.36 12.66 -9.09
N ARG A 129 7.49 12.65 -8.07
CA ARG A 129 7.41 13.74 -7.09
C ARG A 129 8.68 13.81 -6.26
N PHE A 130 9.09 15.00 -5.91
CA PHE A 130 10.22 15.27 -5.01
C PHE A 130 9.89 14.81 -3.58
N THR A 131 10.74 13.96 -3.00
CA THR A 131 10.59 13.37 -1.67
C THR A 131 11.78 13.68 -0.76
N SER A 132 11.78 13.17 0.47
CA SER A 132 12.89 13.40 1.41
C SER A 132 14.21 12.82 0.95
N ASP A 133 14.20 11.80 0.12
CA ASP A 133 15.40 11.15 -0.40
C ASP A 133 16.17 12.10 -1.31
N GLU A 134 15.47 12.82 -2.17
CA GLU A 134 16.08 13.85 -3.01
C GLU A 134 16.61 15.03 -2.20
N LEU A 135 15.90 15.38 -1.11
CA LEU A 135 16.39 16.43 -0.20
C LEU A 135 17.72 16.04 0.44
N ASN A 136 17.86 14.78 0.86
CA ASN A 136 19.11 14.25 1.40
C ASN A 136 20.23 14.24 0.34
N TYR A 137 19.91 13.81 -0.89
CA TYR A 137 20.86 13.84 -2.01
C TYR A 137 21.35 15.26 -2.34
N LEU A 138 20.44 16.24 -2.39
CA LEU A 138 20.78 17.64 -2.63
C LEU A 138 21.65 18.21 -1.51
N SER A 139 21.46 17.79 -0.26
CA SER A 139 22.27 18.27 0.88
C SER A 139 23.72 17.78 0.86
N GLN A 140 24.01 16.70 0.14
CA GLN A 140 25.33 16.08 0.03
C GLN A 140 26.13 16.55 -1.20
N ASN A 141 25.54 17.38 -2.07
CA ASN A 141 26.16 17.77 -3.33
C ASN A 141 26.64 19.23 -3.30
N ASP A 142 27.93 19.46 -3.44
CA ASP A 142 28.57 20.81 -3.36
C ASP A 142 28.06 21.80 -4.41
N ASN A 143 27.53 21.33 -5.54
CA ASN A 143 27.00 22.15 -6.64
C ASN A 143 25.48 22.46 -6.56
N THR A 144 24.81 22.05 -5.52
CA THR A 144 23.35 22.21 -5.38
C THR A 144 22.88 23.65 -5.53
N SER A 145 23.61 24.62 -4.92
CA SER A 145 23.24 26.02 -5.00
C SER A 145 23.26 26.57 -6.44
N ASN A 146 24.25 26.17 -7.24
CA ASN A 146 24.36 26.57 -8.65
C ASN A 146 23.24 25.94 -9.51
N VAL A 147 22.88 24.68 -9.26
CA VAL A 147 21.80 23.99 -9.96
C VAL A 147 20.46 24.65 -9.66
N VAL A 148 20.18 24.92 -8.38
CA VAL A 148 18.94 25.58 -7.96
C VAL A 148 18.86 27.01 -8.53
N PHE A 149 19.95 27.76 -8.49
CA PHE A 149 19.96 29.12 -9.03
C PHE A 149 19.73 29.16 -10.54
N ARG A 150 20.36 28.27 -11.31
CA ARG A 150 20.10 28.13 -12.76
C ARG A 150 18.64 27.73 -13.03
N ALA A 151 18.12 26.73 -12.33
CA ALA A 151 16.72 26.32 -12.47
C ALA A 151 15.74 27.48 -12.18
N MET A 152 16.02 28.33 -11.19
CA MET A 152 15.23 29.53 -10.91
C MET A 152 15.35 30.59 -12.02
N ALA A 153 16.55 30.79 -12.57
CA ALA A 153 16.78 31.74 -13.65
C ALA A 153 16.09 31.30 -14.95
N ASP A 154 16.19 30.03 -15.29
CA ASP A 154 15.55 29.45 -16.50
C ASP A 154 14.01 29.44 -16.38
N ASN A 155 13.48 29.36 -15.15
CA ASN A 155 12.05 29.34 -14.85
C ASN A 155 11.59 30.61 -14.10
N TRP A 156 12.12 31.78 -14.44
CA TRP A 156 11.84 33.05 -13.78
C TRP A 156 10.34 33.39 -13.64
N TYR A 157 9.52 32.94 -14.61
CA TYR A 157 8.07 33.14 -14.59
C TYR A 157 7.40 32.38 -13.43
N ILE A 158 7.93 31.21 -13.01
CA ILE A 158 7.47 30.47 -11.83
C ILE A 158 7.81 31.24 -10.55
N VAL A 159 8.99 31.86 -10.50
CA VAL A 159 9.37 32.72 -9.36
C VAL A 159 8.41 33.89 -9.21
N LEU A 160 8.06 34.56 -10.30
CA LEU A 160 7.05 35.63 -10.28
C LEU A 160 5.66 35.14 -9.86
N PHE A 161 5.27 33.96 -10.32
CA PHE A 161 4.01 33.32 -9.93
C PHE A 161 3.96 33.06 -8.42
N VAL A 162 5.02 32.51 -7.82
CA VAL A 162 5.13 32.28 -6.37
C VAL A 162 5.06 33.59 -5.59
N ILE A 163 5.77 34.62 -6.04
CA ILE A 163 5.74 35.96 -5.42
C ILE A 163 4.30 36.52 -5.44
N ALA A 164 3.59 36.38 -6.55
CA ALA A 164 2.20 36.82 -6.67
C ALA A 164 1.27 36.06 -5.71
N LEU A 165 1.44 34.73 -5.57
CA LEU A 165 0.67 33.92 -4.62
C LEU A 165 0.93 34.35 -3.17
N ILE A 166 2.20 34.54 -2.79
CA ILE A 166 2.58 35.00 -1.45
C ILE A 166 1.99 36.39 -1.17
N ALA A 167 2.10 37.33 -2.12
CA ALA A 167 1.50 38.67 -2.01
C ALA A 167 -0.02 38.57 -1.85
N GLY A 168 -0.69 37.68 -2.57
CA GLY A 168 -2.11 37.39 -2.44
C GLY A 168 -2.47 36.86 -1.05
N LEU A 169 -1.68 35.92 -0.48
CA LEU A 169 -1.88 35.42 0.88
C LEU A 169 -1.69 36.52 1.93
N VAL A 170 -0.68 37.39 1.78
CA VAL A 170 -0.47 38.53 2.68
C VAL A 170 -1.66 39.49 2.64
N TRP A 171 -2.10 39.85 1.44
CA TRP A 171 -3.28 40.70 1.26
C TRP A 171 -4.52 40.09 1.89
N TRP A 172 -4.79 38.79 1.64
CA TRP A 172 -5.92 38.07 2.18
C TRP A 172 -5.88 37.96 3.70
N TYR A 173 -4.70 37.64 4.29
CA TYR A 173 -4.53 37.60 5.74
C TYR A 173 -4.86 38.94 6.41
N LYS A 174 -4.33 40.05 5.86
CA LYS A 174 -4.60 41.41 6.36
C LYS A 174 -6.07 41.79 6.20
N ARG A 175 -6.69 41.38 5.12
CA ARG A 175 -8.13 41.66 4.84
C ARG A 175 -9.06 40.98 5.84
N TRP A 176 -8.70 39.84 6.37
CA TRP A 176 -9.43 39.05 7.35
C TRP A 176 -8.70 39.08 8.70
N SER A 177 -8.66 40.24 9.37
CA SER A 177 -8.09 40.40 10.72
C SER A 177 -9.15 40.14 11.78
N ILE A 178 -8.73 39.51 12.90
CA ILE A 178 -9.61 39.22 14.05
C ILE A 178 -9.89 40.53 14.80
N ALA A 179 -11.19 40.88 14.97
CA ALA A 179 -11.63 41.99 15.78
C ALA A 179 -11.46 41.70 17.28
N PRO A 180 -11.19 42.70 18.13
CA PRO A 180 -11.12 42.52 19.56
C PRO A 180 -12.43 42.02 20.15
N SER A 181 -12.37 41.12 21.12
CA SER A 181 -13.57 40.60 21.81
C SER A 181 -14.16 41.63 22.75
N ARG A 182 -15.50 41.67 22.76
CA ARG A 182 -16.27 42.51 23.69
C ARG A 182 -16.48 41.87 25.09
N ILE A 183 -16.08 40.61 25.27
CA ILE A 183 -16.25 39.85 26.52
C ILE A 183 -15.25 40.35 27.55
N ARG A 184 -15.73 40.85 28.71
CA ARG A 184 -14.84 41.38 29.76
C ARG A 184 -14.30 40.32 30.72
N SER A 185 -15.07 39.27 31.02
CA SER A 185 -14.69 38.20 31.94
C SER A 185 -13.69 37.20 31.27
N ASN A 186 -12.56 36.91 31.92
CA ASN A 186 -11.60 35.91 31.43
C ASN A 186 -12.20 34.51 31.44
N PHE A 187 -12.97 34.14 32.45
CA PHE A 187 -13.63 32.85 32.53
C PHE A 187 -14.63 32.64 31.36
N ARG A 188 -15.50 33.63 31.11
CA ARG A 188 -16.42 33.56 29.97
C ARG A 188 -15.70 33.56 28.62
N TYR A 189 -14.55 34.22 28.53
CA TYR A 189 -13.72 34.22 27.33
C TYR A 189 -13.16 32.80 27.05
N VAL A 190 -12.62 32.13 28.06
CA VAL A 190 -12.14 30.75 27.95
C VAL A 190 -13.28 29.81 27.60
N LEU A 191 -14.39 29.86 28.34
CA LEU A 191 -15.55 28.99 28.14
C LEU A 191 -16.14 29.10 26.71
N LEU A 192 -16.15 30.27 26.12
CA LEU A 192 -16.68 30.49 24.77
C LEU A 192 -15.72 30.02 23.66
N HIS A 193 -14.40 30.14 23.86
CA HIS A 193 -13.42 29.85 22.82
C HIS A 193 -12.79 28.44 22.90
N LEU A 194 -12.85 27.79 24.06
CA LEU A 194 -12.33 26.43 24.27
C LEU A 194 -13.03 25.40 23.38
N PRO A 195 -14.35 25.36 23.21
CA PRO A 195 -15.01 24.43 22.30
C PRO A 195 -14.53 24.55 20.84
N ALA A 196 -14.30 25.77 20.36
CA ALA A 196 -13.81 26.00 19.01
C ALA A 196 -12.39 25.44 18.83
N LEU A 197 -11.51 25.55 19.84
CA LEU A 197 -10.19 24.94 19.83
C LEU A 197 -10.29 23.40 19.80
N LEU A 198 -11.11 22.82 20.69
CA LEU A 198 -11.26 21.35 20.77
C LEU A 198 -11.83 20.78 19.46
N LEU A 199 -12.84 21.43 18.89
CA LEU A 199 -13.39 21.05 17.58
C LEU A 199 -12.35 21.16 16.47
N ALA A 200 -11.60 22.28 16.40
CA ALA A 200 -10.56 22.45 15.38
C ALA A 200 -9.44 21.41 15.50
N VAL A 201 -9.02 21.08 16.72
CA VAL A 201 -8.03 20.01 16.96
C VAL A 201 -8.60 18.65 16.54
N GLY A 202 -9.83 18.31 16.94
CA GLY A 202 -10.50 17.08 16.54
C GLY A 202 -10.64 16.94 15.02
N PHE A 203 -11.10 17.99 14.35
CA PHE A 203 -11.19 18.03 12.88
C PHE A 203 -9.81 17.95 12.22
N SER A 204 -8.78 18.59 12.80
CA SER A 204 -7.42 18.51 12.27
C SER A 204 -6.86 17.08 12.37
N ILE A 205 -7.08 16.41 13.49
CA ILE A 205 -6.66 15.00 13.67
C ILE A 205 -7.36 14.09 12.65
N GLY A 206 -8.68 14.20 12.52
CA GLY A 206 -9.44 13.43 11.54
C GLY A 206 -9.04 13.74 10.10
N GLY A 207 -8.87 15.02 9.77
CA GLY A 207 -8.43 15.46 8.43
C GLY A 207 -7.03 14.98 8.08
N ILE A 208 -6.07 15.05 9.01
CA ILE A 208 -4.69 14.56 8.81
C ILE A 208 -4.66 13.03 8.62
N ARG A 209 -5.53 12.29 9.31
CA ARG A 209 -5.66 10.83 9.12
C ARG A 209 -6.38 10.44 7.83
N GLY A 210 -7.14 11.37 7.22
CA GLY A 210 -7.99 11.09 6.07
C GLY A 210 -9.36 10.53 6.43
N GLY A 211 -9.78 10.61 7.70
CA GLY A 211 -11.09 10.17 8.18
C GLY A 211 -11.19 10.05 9.69
N PHE A 212 -12.42 9.85 10.18
CA PHE A 212 -12.74 9.81 11.62
C PHE A 212 -12.99 8.39 12.15
N SER A 213 -13.01 7.37 11.30
CA SER A 213 -13.24 5.99 11.75
C SER A 213 -12.02 5.44 12.46
N ARG A 214 -12.22 4.46 13.36
CA ARG A 214 -11.12 3.75 14.03
C ARG A 214 -10.24 2.97 13.04
N GLN A 215 -10.79 2.54 11.92
CA GLN A 215 -10.14 1.79 10.86
C GLN A 215 -9.33 2.67 9.90
N THR A 216 -9.54 4.00 9.92
CA THR A 216 -8.82 4.91 9.03
C THR A 216 -7.33 4.87 9.33
N ARG A 217 -6.54 4.41 8.37
CA ARG A 217 -5.07 4.49 8.38
C ARG A 217 -4.63 5.83 7.79
N PRO A 218 -3.48 6.38 8.20
CA PRO A 218 -2.93 7.58 7.57
C PRO A 218 -2.77 7.37 6.06
N ILE A 219 -3.25 8.33 5.28
CA ILE A 219 -3.16 8.28 3.81
C ILE A 219 -1.70 8.22 3.38
N THR A 220 -1.37 7.31 2.45
CA THR A 220 -0.05 7.17 1.80
C THR A 220 -0.06 7.78 0.41
N LEU A 221 1.12 7.89 -0.25
CA LEU A 221 1.21 8.41 -1.62
C LEU A 221 0.39 7.55 -2.59
N SER A 222 0.44 6.23 -2.45
CA SER A 222 -0.29 5.29 -3.28
C SER A 222 -1.81 5.47 -3.24
N ASN A 223 -2.38 6.00 -2.15
CA ASN A 223 -3.81 6.28 -2.08
C ASN A 223 -4.31 7.29 -3.14
N ALA A 224 -3.41 8.03 -3.80
CA ALA A 224 -3.79 8.91 -4.91
C ALA A 224 -4.40 8.13 -6.09
N THR A 225 -4.02 6.86 -6.29
CA THR A 225 -4.57 6.00 -7.35
C THR A 225 -6.04 5.59 -7.11
N LEU A 226 -6.59 5.81 -5.91
CA LEU A 226 -8.04 5.62 -5.65
C LEU A 226 -8.93 6.58 -6.46
N TYR A 227 -8.37 7.68 -6.94
CA TYR A 227 -9.09 8.74 -7.64
C TYR A 227 -8.74 8.82 -9.14
N THR A 228 -7.96 7.88 -9.65
CA THR A 228 -7.59 7.79 -11.06
C THR A 228 -7.05 6.41 -11.39
N SER A 229 -7.34 5.92 -12.59
CA SER A 229 -6.81 4.64 -13.10
C SER A 229 -5.38 4.76 -13.67
N SER A 230 -4.78 5.96 -13.64
CA SER A 230 -3.44 6.21 -14.17
C SER A 230 -2.48 6.63 -13.07
N SER A 231 -1.39 5.88 -12.88
CA SER A 231 -0.32 6.23 -11.92
C SER A 231 0.32 7.59 -12.25
N LEU A 232 0.40 7.96 -13.53
CA LEU A 232 0.90 9.28 -13.94
C LEU A 232 -0.05 10.39 -13.52
N LYS A 233 -1.37 10.20 -13.66
CA LYS A 233 -2.38 11.17 -13.22
C LYS A 233 -2.50 11.22 -11.69
N ALA A 234 -2.16 10.15 -10.98
CA ALA A 234 -2.08 10.15 -9.52
C ALA A 234 -1.09 11.20 -9.00
N ASN A 235 -0.01 11.46 -9.72
CA ASN A 235 0.93 12.53 -9.39
C ASN A 235 0.32 13.94 -9.45
N LEU A 236 -0.74 14.14 -10.20
CA LEU A 236 -1.48 15.40 -10.22
C LEU A 236 -2.28 15.62 -8.93
N ILE A 237 -2.78 14.54 -8.32
CA ILE A 237 -3.53 14.60 -7.05
C ILE A 237 -2.60 14.97 -5.90
N LEU A 238 -1.38 14.45 -5.90
CA LEU A 238 -0.38 14.70 -4.88
C LEU A 238 0.08 16.17 -4.88
N SER A 239 0.42 16.68 -3.69
CA SER A 239 1.14 17.94 -3.51
C SER A 239 2.52 17.67 -2.95
N ASN A 240 3.52 18.48 -3.28
CA ASN A 240 4.88 18.23 -2.80
C ASN A 240 5.00 18.25 -1.27
N PRO A 241 4.39 19.18 -0.54
CA PRO A 241 4.42 19.13 0.92
C PRO A 241 3.85 17.82 1.49
N PHE A 242 2.85 17.22 0.85
CA PHE A 242 2.37 15.88 1.23
C PHE A 242 3.44 14.83 1.03
N CYS A 243 4.08 14.81 -0.13
CA CYS A 243 5.14 13.86 -0.45
C CYS A 243 6.28 13.94 0.56
N LEU A 244 6.77 15.14 0.85
CA LEU A 244 7.81 15.36 1.85
C LEU A 244 7.38 14.91 3.25
N LEU A 245 6.19 15.33 3.73
CA LEU A 245 5.71 14.97 5.06
C LEU A 245 5.56 13.45 5.26
N ARG A 246 5.22 12.72 4.19
CA ARG A 246 5.04 11.26 4.24
C ARG A 246 6.33 10.49 4.07
N THR A 247 7.37 11.11 3.54
CA THR A 247 8.68 10.49 3.35
C THR A 247 9.73 10.98 4.34
N LEU A 248 9.48 12.06 5.09
CA LEU A 248 10.32 12.50 6.21
C LEU A 248 10.45 11.38 7.25
N GLY A 249 11.69 10.97 7.54
CA GLY A 249 11.98 9.88 8.47
C GLY A 249 12.03 8.49 7.82
N ASN A 250 11.64 8.35 6.56
CA ASN A 250 12.04 7.22 5.76
C ASN A 250 13.49 7.49 5.34
N HIS A 251 14.42 6.69 5.84
CA HIS A 251 15.83 6.81 5.46
C HIS A 251 15.96 6.56 3.96
N ALA A 252 16.89 7.25 3.31
CA ALA A 252 17.35 6.93 1.97
C ALA A 252 17.57 5.41 1.86
N ILE A 253 17.21 4.82 0.71
CA ILE A 253 17.45 3.40 0.47
C ILE A 253 18.96 3.17 0.49
N VAL A 254 19.47 2.75 1.65
CA VAL A 254 20.89 2.44 1.84
C VAL A 254 21.04 0.93 1.75
N TYR A 255 21.87 0.49 0.80
CA TYR A 255 22.22 -0.91 0.62
C TYR A 255 23.65 -1.07 0.15
N THR A 256 24.26 -2.20 0.45
CA THR A 256 25.62 -2.51 0.04
C THR A 256 25.66 -2.95 -1.42
N LYS A 257 26.56 -2.36 -2.20
CA LYS A 257 26.80 -2.77 -3.60
C LYS A 257 27.94 -3.78 -3.61
N PHE A 258 27.57 -5.05 -3.68
CA PHE A 258 28.52 -6.18 -3.70
C PHE A 258 29.07 -6.47 -5.09
N PHE A 259 28.29 -6.17 -6.14
CA PHE A 259 28.55 -6.60 -7.51
C PHE A 259 28.41 -5.42 -8.47
N THR A 260 29.16 -5.48 -9.59
CA THR A 260 28.90 -4.61 -10.75
C THR A 260 27.55 -4.96 -11.39
N PRO A 261 26.95 -4.07 -12.19
CA PRO A 261 25.68 -4.38 -12.86
C PRO A 261 25.74 -5.64 -13.73
N GLU A 262 26.86 -5.87 -14.43
CA GLU A 262 27.07 -7.02 -15.33
C GLU A 262 27.19 -8.34 -14.54
N GLU A 263 27.92 -8.34 -13.43
CA GLU A 263 28.01 -9.49 -12.53
C GLU A 263 26.68 -9.80 -11.87
N LEU A 264 25.95 -8.75 -11.45
CA LEU A 264 24.69 -8.87 -10.76
C LEU A 264 23.63 -9.57 -11.62
N ASP A 265 23.47 -9.15 -12.88
CA ASP A 265 22.53 -9.76 -13.82
C ASP A 265 22.86 -11.23 -14.14
N THR A 266 24.14 -11.64 -14.04
CA THR A 266 24.53 -13.05 -14.22
C THR A 266 24.22 -13.92 -13.00
N ILE A 267 24.20 -13.36 -11.79
CA ILE A 267 23.88 -14.09 -10.55
C ILE A 267 22.36 -14.17 -10.36
N TYR A 268 21.68 -13.03 -10.52
CA TYR A 268 20.24 -12.95 -10.34
C TYR A 268 19.65 -11.80 -11.17
N SER A 269 18.70 -12.10 -12.04
CA SER A 269 18.00 -11.14 -12.89
C SER A 269 16.49 -11.25 -12.70
N PRO A 270 15.77 -10.14 -12.48
CA PRO A 270 14.31 -10.11 -12.40
C PRO A 270 13.63 -10.00 -13.78
N TYR A 271 14.37 -10.03 -14.86
CA TYR A 271 13.83 -9.95 -16.22
C TYR A 271 13.60 -11.35 -16.79
N HIS A 272 12.33 -11.61 -17.10
CA HIS A 272 11.90 -12.90 -17.66
C HIS A 272 11.58 -12.77 -19.14
N ARG A 273 12.06 -13.73 -19.91
CA ARG A 273 11.71 -13.90 -21.33
C ARG A 273 11.03 -15.26 -21.48
N PRO A 274 9.79 -15.30 -21.97
CA PRO A 274 9.11 -16.55 -22.26
C PRO A 274 9.96 -17.38 -23.25
N GLN A 275 10.00 -18.68 -23.04
CA GLN A 275 10.66 -19.58 -23.97
C GLN A 275 9.80 -19.68 -25.24
N THR A 276 10.43 -19.49 -26.41
CA THR A 276 9.76 -19.52 -27.72
C THR A 276 9.40 -20.93 -28.18
N GLU A 277 9.96 -21.96 -27.56
CA GLU A 277 9.69 -23.36 -27.86
C GLU A 277 9.11 -24.05 -26.63
N PRO A 278 7.93 -24.68 -26.71
CA PRO A 278 7.33 -25.42 -25.61
C PRO A 278 8.00 -26.80 -25.48
N GLN A 279 9.18 -26.84 -24.88
CA GLN A 279 9.77 -28.09 -24.45
C GLN A 279 9.27 -28.39 -23.03
N ASP A 280 8.27 -29.28 -22.90
CA ASP A 280 7.72 -29.83 -21.64
C ASP A 280 7.15 -28.83 -20.62
N SER A 281 6.76 -27.61 -21.03
CA SER A 281 6.09 -26.67 -20.12
C SER A 281 4.62 -27.00 -19.95
N LEU A 282 4.17 -27.13 -18.70
CA LEU A 282 2.76 -27.30 -18.37
C LEU A 282 2.00 -26.02 -18.68
N THR A 283 1.23 -26.02 -19.78
CA THR A 283 0.39 -24.88 -20.17
C THR A 283 -1.08 -25.32 -20.14
N LEU A 284 -1.91 -24.56 -19.44
CA LEU A 284 -3.37 -24.83 -19.30
C LEU A 284 -4.22 -23.96 -20.23
N GLY A 285 -3.61 -23.02 -20.94
CA GLY A 285 -4.29 -22.05 -21.79
C GLY A 285 -5.03 -20.94 -21.02
N LEU A 286 -5.82 -20.15 -21.72
CA LEU A 286 -6.55 -19.03 -21.13
C LEU A 286 -7.69 -19.53 -20.23
N ARG A 287 -7.44 -19.65 -18.95
CA ARG A 287 -8.42 -19.99 -17.91
C ARG A 287 -8.70 -18.78 -17.03
N ASN A 288 -9.85 -18.75 -16.38
CA ASN A 288 -10.07 -17.83 -15.28
C ASN A 288 -9.06 -18.07 -14.18
N ILE A 289 -8.70 -17.03 -13.46
CA ILE A 289 -7.79 -17.10 -12.30
C ILE A 289 -8.50 -16.48 -11.10
N VAL A 290 -8.60 -17.25 -10.00
CA VAL A 290 -9.16 -16.80 -8.73
C VAL A 290 -8.11 -16.99 -7.65
N ILE A 291 -7.62 -15.90 -7.05
CA ILE A 291 -6.67 -15.92 -5.94
C ILE A 291 -7.40 -15.58 -4.64
N LEU A 292 -7.42 -16.51 -3.70
CA LEU A 292 -7.87 -16.26 -2.33
C LEU A 292 -6.65 -16.02 -1.43
N VAL A 293 -6.46 -14.79 -1.02
CA VAL A 293 -5.42 -14.39 -0.05
C VAL A 293 -6.00 -14.58 1.35
N LEU A 294 -5.44 -15.53 2.09
CA LEU A 294 -5.95 -15.98 3.38
C LEU A 294 -5.23 -15.24 4.51
N GLU A 295 -5.96 -14.47 5.29
CA GLU A 295 -5.42 -13.67 6.40
C GLU A 295 -4.80 -14.57 7.49
N SER A 296 -3.48 -14.42 7.72
CA SER A 296 -2.73 -15.07 8.81
C SER A 296 -2.73 -16.61 8.80
N PHE A 297 -2.82 -17.25 7.61
CA PHE A 297 -2.84 -18.71 7.48
C PHE A 297 -1.45 -19.33 7.52
N SER A 298 -0.91 -19.49 8.73
CA SER A 298 0.34 -20.21 8.98
C SER A 298 0.24 -21.67 8.52
N SER A 299 1.35 -22.23 8.03
CA SER A 299 1.40 -23.66 7.68
C SER A 299 1.02 -24.57 8.85
N GLU A 300 1.26 -24.14 10.11
CA GLU A 300 0.96 -24.93 11.31
C GLU A 300 -0.53 -25.24 11.50
N HIS A 301 -1.44 -24.52 10.84
CA HIS A 301 -2.89 -24.78 10.91
C HIS A 301 -3.33 -26.02 10.13
N SER A 302 -2.51 -26.47 9.16
CA SER A 302 -2.77 -27.60 8.28
C SER A 302 -2.20 -28.91 8.84
N ALA A 303 -3.05 -29.92 8.94
CA ALA A 303 -2.62 -31.27 9.30
C ALA A 303 -1.84 -31.96 8.16
N LEU A 304 -2.14 -31.65 6.90
CA LEU A 304 -1.43 -32.16 5.74
C LEU A 304 0.04 -31.68 5.71
N LEU A 305 0.26 -30.41 6.02
CA LEU A 305 1.59 -29.80 6.02
C LEU A 305 2.39 -30.15 7.30
N ASN A 306 1.70 -30.46 8.40
CA ASN A 306 2.32 -30.72 9.71
C ASN A 306 1.70 -31.95 10.40
N PRO A 307 1.87 -33.15 9.83
CA PRO A 307 1.29 -34.37 10.39
C PRO A 307 1.81 -34.71 11.79
N ASP A 308 3.01 -34.26 12.14
CA ASP A 308 3.61 -34.38 13.46
C ASP A 308 2.88 -33.58 14.56
N LEU A 309 2.23 -32.47 14.20
CA LEU A 309 1.43 -31.65 15.11
C LEU A 309 0.00 -32.21 15.31
N TYR A 310 -0.46 -33.00 14.35
CA TYR A 310 -1.82 -33.52 14.27
C TYR A 310 -1.86 -35.05 14.03
N PRO A 311 -1.47 -35.86 15.01
CA PRO A 311 -1.43 -37.30 14.85
C PRO A 311 -2.78 -37.93 14.51
N GLU A 312 -3.90 -37.24 14.83
CA GLU A 312 -5.26 -37.67 14.47
C GLU A 312 -5.69 -37.19 13.05
N GLY A 313 -4.79 -36.52 12.30
CA GLY A 313 -5.08 -35.99 10.97
C GLY A 313 -6.05 -34.82 10.93
N LYS A 314 -6.32 -34.15 12.06
CA LYS A 314 -7.30 -33.05 12.13
C LYS A 314 -6.62 -31.75 12.57
N GLY A 315 -6.35 -30.90 11.59
CA GLY A 315 -5.91 -29.51 11.79
C GLY A 315 -7.09 -28.54 11.88
N TYR A 316 -6.81 -27.26 11.66
CA TYR A 316 -7.83 -26.20 11.66
C TYR A 316 -8.29 -25.82 10.26
N THR A 317 -7.74 -26.45 9.23
CA THR A 317 -8.01 -26.20 7.81
C THR A 317 -8.42 -27.49 7.07
N PRO A 318 -9.41 -28.28 7.56
CA PRO A 318 -9.72 -29.59 6.99
C PRO A 318 -10.19 -29.52 5.54
N PHE A 319 -10.89 -28.47 5.13
CA PHE A 319 -11.34 -28.32 3.75
C PHE A 319 -10.18 -27.92 2.83
N LEU A 320 -9.36 -26.94 3.22
CA LEU A 320 -8.17 -26.59 2.45
C LEU A 320 -7.19 -27.77 2.35
N ASP A 321 -7.03 -28.57 3.40
CA ASP A 321 -6.22 -29.80 3.38
C ASP A 321 -6.74 -30.80 2.33
N SER A 322 -8.09 -30.93 2.20
CA SER A 322 -8.66 -31.79 1.15
C SER A 322 -8.42 -31.24 -0.25
N LEU A 323 -8.54 -29.93 -0.46
CA LEU A 323 -8.24 -29.30 -1.74
C LEU A 323 -6.74 -29.38 -2.10
N MET A 324 -5.84 -29.25 -1.11
CA MET A 324 -4.40 -29.44 -1.31
C MET A 324 -4.10 -30.87 -1.77
N HIS A 325 -4.77 -31.86 -1.20
CA HIS A 325 -4.58 -33.27 -1.59
C HIS A 325 -5.04 -33.54 -3.03
N GLU A 326 -6.07 -32.85 -3.49
CA GLU A 326 -6.61 -32.96 -4.86
C GLU A 326 -5.90 -32.04 -5.86
N GLY A 327 -5.19 -30.99 -5.39
CA GLY A 327 -4.51 -29.98 -6.19
C GLY A 327 -2.98 -30.17 -6.25
N TYR A 328 -2.29 -29.05 -6.45
CA TYR A 328 -0.83 -28.98 -6.44
C TYR A 328 -0.38 -28.05 -5.32
N TYR A 329 0.24 -28.58 -4.27
CA TYR A 329 0.62 -27.80 -3.09
C TYR A 329 2.13 -27.66 -2.93
N PHE A 330 2.53 -26.55 -2.34
CA PHE A 330 3.91 -26.22 -2.02
C PHE A 330 4.18 -26.54 -0.55
N GLN A 331 4.88 -27.64 -0.29
CA GLN A 331 5.14 -28.10 1.08
C GLN A 331 5.98 -27.09 1.87
N ASN A 332 6.82 -26.32 1.19
CA ASN A 332 7.75 -25.36 1.75
C ASN A 332 7.49 -23.98 1.15
N ALA A 333 6.27 -23.46 1.36
CA ALA A 333 5.88 -22.13 0.92
C ALA A 333 6.13 -21.08 2.00
N PHE A 334 6.63 -19.90 1.60
CA PHE A 334 6.99 -18.82 2.48
C PHE A 334 6.35 -17.49 2.04
N ALA A 335 5.92 -16.70 3.02
CA ALA A 335 5.52 -15.31 2.79
C ALA A 335 6.77 -14.43 2.57
N ASN A 336 6.63 -13.37 1.77
CA ASN A 336 7.67 -12.35 1.57
C ASN A 336 7.48 -11.11 2.46
N GLY A 337 6.74 -11.28 3.53
CA GLY A 337 6.44 -10.24 4.51
C GLY A 337 5.78 -10.80 5.77
N HIS A 338 5.52 -9.92 6.75
CA HIS A 338 4.91 -10.27 8.04
C HIS A 338 3.66 -9.47 8.35
N LYS A 339 3.16 -8.72 7.36
CA LYS A 339 1.97 -7.86 7.47
C LYS A 339 1.15 -7.95 6.20
N SER A 340 -0.15 -7.88 6.33
CA SER A 340 -1.09 -7.97 5.19
C SER A 340 -0.79 -6.94 4.08
N ILE A 341 -0.31 -5.74 4.43
CA ILE A 341 0.10 -4.70 3.47
C ILE A 341 1.27 -5.11 2.57
N GLU A 342 2.07 -6.11 2.98
CA GLU A 342 3.26 -6.58 2.26
C GLU A 342 2.93 -7.71 1.26
N ALA A 343 1.78 -8.37 1.43
CA ALA A 343 1.41 -9.54 0.63
C ALA A 343 0.95 -9.18 -0.80
N LEU A 344 0.13 -8.13 -0.97
CA LEU A 344 -0.41 -7.79 -2.29
C LEU A 344 0.68 -7.52 -3.34
N PRO A 345 1.73 -6.71 -3.07
CA PRO A 345 2.85 -6.54 -3.99
C PRO A 345 3.55 -7.84 -4.33
N SER A 346 3.74 -8.70 -3.33
CA SER A 346 4.41 -10.00 -3.51
C SER A 346 3.59 -10.92 -4.43
N ILE A 347 2.27 -10.99 -4.23
CA ILE A 347 1.37 -11.89 -4.97
C ILE A 347 1.06 -11.34 -6.37
N LEU A 348 0.69 -10.05 -6.48
CA LEU A 348 0.19 -9.48 -7.73
C LEU A 348 1.28 -8.96 -8.65
N SER A 349 2.43 -8.54 -8.10
CA SER A 349 3.49 -7.87 -8.86
C SER A 349 4.84 -8.55 -8.76
N SER A 350 4.93 -9.66 -8.02
CA SER A 350 6.19 -10.36 -7.75
C SER A 350 7.27 -9.44 -7.14
N ILE A 351 6.86 -8.44 -6.33
CA ILE A 351 7.76 -7.49 -5.66
C ILE A 351 7.68 -7.73 -4.15
N PRO A 352 8.75 -8.21 -3.50
CA PRO A 352 8.75 -8.43 -2.05
C PRO A 352 8.79 -7.10 -1.28
N SER A 353 8.50 -7.16 0.02
CA SER A 353 8.66 -6.03 0.93
C SER A 353 9.77 -6.36 1.94
N TYR A 354 10.78 -5.48 2.03
CA TYR A 354 11.82 -5.62 3.04
C TYR A 354 11.65 -4.57 4.14
N ARG A 355 12.64 -3.77 4.48
CA ARG A 355 12.61 -2.81 5.62
C ARG A 355 11.34 -1.96 5.71
N THR A 356 10.82 -1.54 4.57
CA THR A 356 9.58 -0.76 4.48
C THR A 356 8.60 -1.47 3.54
N PRO A 357 7.31 -1.58 3.90
CA PRO A 357 6.30 -2.14 2.99
C PRO A 357 6.31 -1.43 1.65
N PHE A 358 6.39 -2.17 0.55
CA PHE A 358 6.51 -1.60 -0.80
C PHE A 358 5.39 -0.59 -1.12
N ILE A 359 4.15 -0.88 -0.72
CA ILE A 359 3.01 0.04 -0.90
C ILE A 359 3.25 1.42 -0.25
N SER A 360 4.04 1.47 0.82
CA SER A 360 4.32 2.71 1.55
C SER A 360 5.47 3.52 0.94
N LEU A 361 6.23 2.94 0.03
CA LEU A 361 7.34 3.62 -0.65
C LEU A 361 6.81 4.54 -1.77
N PRO A 362 7.42 5.72 -1.96
CA PRO A 362 7.10 6.58 -3.11
C PRO A 362 7.29 5.87 -4.46
N GLN A 363 8.26 4.99 -4.52
CA GLN A 363 8.62 4.19 -5.69
C GLN A 363 7.52 3.18 -6.08
N SER A 364 6.58 2.89 -5.18
CA SER A 364 5.41 2.07 -5.51
C SER A 364 4.51 2.72 -6.57
N LEU A 365 4.62 4.04 -6.79
CA LEU A 365 3.90 4.78 -7.84
C LEU A 365 4.57 4.71 -9.22
N ALA A 366 5.77 4.14 -9.31
CA ALA A 366 6.44 3.98 -10.60
C ALA A 366 5.65 3.02 -11.53
N PRO A 367 5.73 3.22 -12.86
CA PRO A 367 5.08 2.32 -13.80
C PRO A 367 5.53 0.87 -13.61
N MET A 368 4.55 -0.06 -13.58
CA MET A 368 4.80 -1.49 -13.49
C MET A 368 3.78 -2.27 -14.34
N LYS A 369 4.17 -3.46 -14.78
CA LYS A 369 3.27 -4.43 -15.40
C LYS A 369 3.10 -5.63 -14.47
N ALA A 370 2.15 -5.52 -13.56
CA ALA A 370 1.78 -6.59 -12.62
C ALA A 370 0.86 -7.61 -13.28
N LEU A 371 0.62 -8.75 -12.62
CA LEU A 371 -0.22 -9.84 -13.13
C LEU A 371 -1.58 -9.35 -13.67
N PRO A 372 -2.39 -8.53 -12.93
CA PRO A 372 -3.67 -8.06 -13.46
C PRO A 372 -3.52 -7.21 -14.73
N ALA A 373 -2.47 -6.39 -14.84
CA ALA A 373 -2.22 -5.57 -16.02
C ALA A 373 -1.90 -6.43 -17.24
N LEU A 374 -1.01 -7.44 -17.09
CA LEU A 374 -0.64 -8.36 -18.15
C LEU A 374 -1.83 -9.23 -18.60
N LEU A 375 -2.69 -9.65 -17.67
CA LEU A 375 -3.91 -10.37 -17.98
C LEU A 375 -4.94 -9.49 -18.69
N ALA A 376 -5.07 -8.22 -18.30
CA ALA A 376 -5.96 -7.27 -18.99
C ALA A 376 -5.53 -7.04 -20.45
N GLU A 377 -4.22 -7.04 -20.76
CA GLU A 377 -3.70 -7.00 -22.12
C GLU A 377 -4.14 -8.23 -22.96
N LYS A 378 -4.40 -9.36 -22.30
CA LYS A 378 -4.93 -10.60 -22.92
C LYS A 378 -6.47 -10.68 -22.89
N GLY A 379 -7.17 -9.60 -22.53
CA GLY A 379 -8.62 -9.52 -22.54
C GLY A 379 -9.34 -9.97 -21.28
N TYR A 380 -8.63 -10.22 -20.17
CA TYR A 380 -9.25 -10.58 -18.90
C TYR A 380 -10.00 -9.39 -18.27
N ALA A 381 -11.19 -9.64 -17.75
CA ALA A 381 -11.80 -8.76 -16.76
C ALA A 381 -11.07 -8.91 -15.43
N THR A 382 -10.56 -7.81 -14.85
CA THR A 382 -9.71 -7.87 -13.65
C THR A 382 -10.39 -7.23 -12.44
N MET A 383 -10.48 -7.99 -11.34
CA MET A 383 -11.23 -7.63 -10.14
C MET A 383 -10.42 -7.89 -8.87
N PHE A 384 -10.63 -7.02 -7.86
CA PHE A 384 -10.14 -7.23 -6.51
C PHE A 384 -11.28 -7.09 -5.50
N PHE A 385 -11.34 -7.99 -4.53
CA PHE A 385 -12.39 -8.08 -3.52
C PHE A 385 -11.76 -7.96 -2.12
N ASN A 386 -12.27 -7.05 -1.29
CA ASN A 386 -11.89 -6.96 0.11
C ASN A 386 -13.07 -6.45 0.94
N GLY A 387 -13.55 -7.26 1.88
CA GLY A 387 -14.71 -6.95 2.72
C GLY A 387 -14.54 -5.77 3.68
N SER A 388 -13.36 -5.15 3.75
CA SER A 388 -13.13 -3.93 4.54
C SER A 388 -13.61 -2.67 3.83
N GLY A 389 -13.57 -1.53 4.54
CA GLY A 389 -13.84 -0.23 3.92
C GLY A 389 -12.87 0.09 2.79
N ARG A 390 -13.36 0.78 1.75
CA ARG A 390 -12.63 1.05 0.48
C ARG A 390 -11.23 1.63 0.66
N GLY A 391 -10.99 2.44 1.67
CA GLY A 391 -9.68 3.05 1.98
C GLY A 391 -8.77 2.22 2.88
N SER A 392 -9.14 0.98 3.23
CA SER A 392 -8.37 0.16 4.17
C SER A 392 -7.01 -0.23 3.61
N MET A 393 -5.95 0.01 4.39
CA MET A 393 -4.56 -0.40 4.15
C MET A 393 -3.97 -0.01 2.77
N GLY A 394 -4.67 0.81 1.97
CA GLY A 394 -4.23 1.16 0.61
C GLY A 394 -4.40 0.03 -0.42
N PHE A 395 -5.08 -1.05 -0.08
CA PHE A 395 -5.24 -2.22 -0.95
C PHE A 395 -5.91 -1.89 -2.29
N GLY A 396 -7.03 -1.15 -2.26
CA GLY A 396 -7.73 -0.74 -3.48
C GLY A 396 -6.86 0.14 -4.38
N ALA A 397 -6.08 1.06 -3.78
CA ALA A 397 -5.14 1.90 -4.50
C ALA A 397 -4.06 1.06 -5.20
N TYR A 398 -3.43 0.15 -4.45
CA TYR A 398 -2.40 -0.71 -5.02
C TYR A 398 -2.94 -1.66 -6.09
N ALA A 399 -4.10 -2.29 -5.84
CA ALA A 399 -4.75 -3.17 -6.82
C ALA A 399 -5.04 -2.43 -8.14
N THR A 400 -5.55 -1.18 -8.06
CA THR A 400 -5.78 -0.33 -9.24
C THR A 400 -4.47 -0.06 -9.99
N GLN A 401 -3.39 0.26 -9.28
CA GLN A 401 -2.07 0.48 -9.87
C GLN A 401 -1.50 -0.79 -10.52
N ALA A 402 -1.73 -1.96 -9.91
CA ALA A 402 -1.34 -3.26 -10.43
C ALA A 402 -2.16 -3.68 -11.68
N GLY A 403 -3.18 -2.90 -12.09
CA GLY A 403 -3.96 -3.12 -13.30
C GLY A 403 -5.35 -3.71 -13.08
N VAL A 404 -5.81 -3.80 -11.82
CA VAL A 404 -7.19 -4.18 -11.51
C VAL A 404 -8.14 -3.08 -11.96
N LYS A 405 -9.19 -3.44 -12.70
CA LYS A 405 -10.18 -2.49 -13.24
C LYS A 405 -11.35 -2.25 -12.28
N THR A 406 -11.74 -3.25 -11.51
CA THR A 406 -12.88 -3.13 -10.60
C THR A 406 -12.49 -3.57 -9.18
N TYR A 407 -12.74 -2.71 -8.20
CA TYR A 407 -12.53 -3.01 -6.79
C TYR A 407 -13.87 -3.09 -6.06
N TYR A 408 -14.13 -4.23 -5.42
CA TYR A 408 -15.31 -4.49 -4.61
C TYR A 408 -14.94 -4.45 -3.13
N SER A 409 -15.53 -3.51 -2.41
CA SER A 409 -15.32 -3.23 -0.99
C SER A 409 -16.55 -3.57 -0.14
N ARG A 410 -16.49 -3.30 1.17
CA ARG A 410 -17.66 -3.38 2.05
C ARG A 410 -18.83 -2.52 1.55
N GLU A 411 -18.53 -1.33 1.07
CA GLU A 411 -19.55 -0.40 0.58
C GLU A 411 -20.33 -0.99 -0.61
N ASP A 412 -19.65 -1.70 -1.50
CA ASP A 412 -20.27 -2.36 -2.67
C ASP A 412 -21.11 -3.57 -2.23
N TYR A 413 -20.61 -4.35 -1.26
CA TYR A 413 -21.37 -5.41 -0.64
C TYR A 413 -22.66 -4.89 0.01
N GLU A 414 -22.54 -3.87 0.89
CA GLU A 414 -23.69 -3.32 1.60
C GLU A 414 -24.72 -2.68 0.66
N ALA A 415 -24.29 -2.08 -0.45
CA ALA A 415 -25.19 -1.52 -1.46
C ALA A 415 -26.04 -2.60 -2.17
N ARG A 416 -25.48 -3.80 -2.35
CA ARG A 416 -26.15 -4.90 -3.07
C ARG A 416 -26.88 -5.86 -2.13
N CYS A 417 -26.27 -6.25 -1.02
CA CYS A 417 -26.72 -7.31 -0.13
C CYS A 417 -27.34 -6.77 1.16
N GLY A 418 -27.26 -5.45 1.41
CA GLY A 418 -27.73 -4.84 2.65
C GLY A 418 -26.70 -4.87 3.78
N LYS A 419 -27.01 -4.16 4.86
CA LYS A 419 -26.20 -4.07 6.07
C LYS A 419 -26.59 -5.21 7.03
N GLY A 420 -25.62 -5.63 7.87
CA GLY A 420 -25.86 -6.63 8.93
C GLY A 420 -24.75 -7.67 9.07
N GLU A 421 -23.93 -7.83 8.05
CA GLU A 421 -22.83 -8.82 8.05
C GLU A 421 -21.45 -8.19 8.38
N PHE A 422 -21.44 -6.98 8.95
CA PHE A 422 -20.22 -6.34 9.44
C PHE A 422 -19.81 -6.96 10.79
N ASP A 423 -18.54 -7.39 10.90
CA ASP A 423 -17.98 -8.07 12.07
C ASP A 423 -17.79 -7.17 13.31
N GLY A 424 -17.99 -5.87 13.17
CA GLY A 424 -17.80 -4.86 14.20
C GLY A 424 -16.37 -4.31 14.29
N TYR A 425 -15.42 -4.84 13.53
CA TYR A 425 -13.99 -4.53 13.62
C TYR A 425 -13.39 -4.17 12.26
N TRP A 426 -13.35 -5.11 11.32
CA TRP A 426 -12.56 -5.01 10.09
C TRP A 426 -13.41 -4.90 8.84
N GLY A 427 -14.43 -5.74 8.69
CA GLY A 427 -15.20 -5.79 7.47
C GLY A 427 -16.39 -6.74 7.51
N ILE A 428 -16.86 -7.09 6.34
CA ILE A 428 -17.90 -8.12 6.17
C ILE A 428 -17.27 -9.49 6.49
N TRP A 429 -18.03 -10.34 7.17
CA TRP A 429 -17.64 -11.72 7.43
C TRP A 429 -17.24 -12.44 6.14
N ASP A 430 -16.20 -13.29 6.19
CA ASP A 430 -15.69 -13.99 5.00
C ASP A 430 -16.76 -14.81 4.28
N GLU A 431 -17.63 -15.54 5.00
CA GLU A 431 -18.67 -16.36 4.39
C GLU A 431 -19.60 -15.53 3.47
N PRO A 432 -20.35 -14.54 3.95
CA PRO A 432 -21.24 -13.76 3.10
C PRO A 432 -20.50 -12.97 2.03
N PHE A 433 -19.26 -12.51 2.29
CA PHE A 433 -18.48 -11.76 1.31
C PHE A 433 -17.99 -12.65 0.15
N LEU A 434 -17.55 -13.89 0.42
CA LEU A 434 -17.19 -14.85 -0.62
C LEU A 434 -18.41 -15.34 -1.41
N GLN A 435 -19.60 -15.46 -0.77
CA GLN A 435 -20.86 -15.73 -1.50
C GLN A 435 -21.21 -14.57 -2.45
N TYR A 436 -21.02 -13.33 -2.03
CA TYR A 436 -21.17 -12.16 -2.89
C TYR A 436 -20.18 -12.18 -4.05
N MET A 437 -18.90 -12.50 -3.80
CA MET A 437 -17.90 -12.67 -4.84
C MET A 437 -18.31 -13.71 -5.87
N SER A 438 -18.79 -14.89 -5.46
CA SER A 438 -19.28 -15.93 -6.38
C SER A 438 -20.38 -15.39 -7.30
N THR A 439 -21.32 -14.61 -6.75
CA THR A 439 -22.40 -13.99 -7.54
C THR A 439 -21.85 -13.00 -8.59
N VAL A 440 -20.88 -12.15 -8.20
CA VAL A 440 -20.25 -11.20 -9.14
C VAL A 440 -19.48 -11.92 -10.24
N LEU A 441 -18.76 -13.00 -9.90
CA LEU A 441 -18.02 -13.79 -10.89
C LEU A 441 -18.95 -14.44 -11.91
N SER A 442 -20.15 -14.90 -11.50
CA SER A 442 -21.14 -15.48 -12.41
C SER A 442 -21.76 -14.48 -13.39
N GLU A 443 -21.68 -13.18 -13.06
CA GLU A 443 -22.12 -12.08 -13.93
C GLU A 443 -21.00 -11.52 -14.80
N THR A 444 -19.73 -11.98 -14.60
CA THR A 444 -18.56 -11.44 -15.26
C THR A 444 -18.21 -12.24 -16.52
N PRO A 445 -17.95 -11.56 -17.65
CA PRO A 445 -17.45 -12.24 -18.85
C PRO A 445 -16.11 -12.94 -18.63
N GLN A 446 -15.97 -14.14 -19.21
CA GLN A 446 -14.71 -14.89 -19.22
C GLN A 446 -13.82 -14.50 -20.41
N PRO A 447 -12.48 -14.56 -20.31
CA PRO A 447 -11.78 -14.92 -19.11
C PRO A 447 -11.73 -13.77 -18.08
N PHE A 448 -11.66 -14.11 -16.80
CA PHE A 448 -11.50 -13.12 -15.75
C PHE A 448 -10.37 -13.48 -14.78
N PHE A 449 -9.81 -12.46 -14.16
CA PHE A 449 -8.94 -12.52 -13.01
C PHE A 449 -9.65 -11.91 -11.82
N ALA A 450 -9.69 -12.62 -10.71
CA ALA A 450 -10.20 -12.11 -9.44
C ALA A 450 -9.26 -12.46 -8.29
N SER A 451 -8.99 -11.49 -7.42
CA SER A 451 -8.29 -11.73 -6.17
C SER A 451 -9.15 -11.27 -5.01
N ALA A 452 -9.30 -12.09 -3.98
CA ALA A 452 -10.02 -11.75 -2.76
C ALA A 452 -9.12 -11.86 -1.54
N PHE A 453 -9.29 -10.96 -0.58
CA PHE A 453 -8.55 -10.95 0.67
C PHE A 453 -9.52 -11.21 1.83
N THR A 454 -9.31 -12.30 2.58
CA THR A 454 -10.13 -12.66 3.75
C THR A 454 -9.76 -11.83 4.98
N LEU A 455 -10.66 -11.71 5.96
CA LEU A 455 -10.49 -10.82 7.12
C LEU A 455 -10.81 -11.48 8.46
N SER A 456 -11.64 -12.56 8.47
CA SER A 456 -12.26 -13.04 9.71
C SER A 456 -11.31 -13.74 10.67
N SER A 457 -10.13 -14.15 10.21
CA SER A 457 -9.05 -14.69 11.05
C SER A 457 -8.15 -13.61 11.65
N HIS A 458 -8.41 -12.32 11.40
CA HIS A 458 -7.66 -11.21 11.99
C HIS A 458 -8.05 -10.99 13.47
N HIS A 459 -7.09 -10.48 14.27
CA HIS A 459 -7.39 -10.06 15.64
C HIS A 459 -8.60 -9.09 15.71
N PRO A 460 -9.56 -9.21 16.61
CA PRO A 460 -9.57 -9.97 17.87
C PRO A 460 -10.07 -11.43 17.77
N PHE A 461 -10.04 -12.07 16.58
CA PHE A 461 -10.37 -13.47 16.36
C PHE A 461 -11.84 -13.83 16.68
N VAL A 462 -12.75 -12.91 16.40
CA VAL A 462 -14.17 -13.14 16.56
C VAL A 462 -14.73 -13.93 15.38
N VAL A 463 -15.79 -14.67 15.61
CA VAL A 463 -16.57 -15.39 14.59
C VAL A 463 -18.04 -15.14 14.78
N PRO A 464 -18.90 -15.28 13.74
CA PRO A 464 -20.33 -15.13 13.89
C PRO A 464 -20.90 -16.08 14.96
N GLU A 465 -21.83 -15.58 15.78
CA GLU A 465 -22.36 -16.31 16.95
C GLU A 465 -22.89 -17.70 16.58
N LYS A 466 -23.56 -17.80 15.41
CA LYS A 466 -24.13 -19.06 14.87
C LYS A 466 -23.08 -20.17 14.68
N TYR A 467 -21.79 -19.84 14.62
CA TYR A 467 -20.71 -20.81 14.39
C TYR A 467 -19.88 -21.12 15.63
N LYS A 468 -20.03 -20.38 16.71
CA LYS A 468 -19.21 -20.58 17.92
C LYS A 468 -19.30 -21.97 18.53
N SER A 469 -20.48 -22.62 18.43
CA SER A 469 -20.70 -23.95 19.01
C SER A 469 -20.21 -25.10 18.13
N ILE A 470 -19.97 -24.86 16.83
CA ILE A 470 -19.59 -25.93 15.88
C ILE A 470 -18.12 -25.84 15.45
N LEU A 471 -17.50 -24.69 15.61
CA LEU A 471 -16.09 -24.51 15.29
C LEU A 471 -15.19 -24.87 16.48
N PRO A 472 -14.03 -25.48 16.25
CA PRO A 472 -13.08 -25.83 17.30
C PRO A 472 -12.58 -24.60 18.05
N GLU A 473 -12.40 -24.70 19.36
CA GLU A 473 -11.81 -23.62 20.13
C GLU A 473 -10.31 -23.49 19.88
N GLY A 474 -9.65 -24.62 19.70
CA GLY A 474 -8.24 -24.70 19.38
C GLY A 474 -7.28 -24.45 20.54
N ARG A 475 -5.97 -24.41 20.23
CA ARG A 475 -4.87 -24.20 21.19
C ARG A 475 -4.55 -22.72 21.37
N THR A 476 -4.89 -21.90 20.40
CA THR A 476 -4.70 -20.43 20.41
C THR A 476 -5.99 -19.75 19.93
N LYS A 477 -6.13 -18.44 20.19
CA LYS A 477 -7.36 -17.71 19.89
C LYS A 477 -7.69 -17.62 18.40
N ILE A 478 -6.67 -17.62 17.55
CA ILE A 478 -6.86 -17.52 16.10
C ILE A 478 -7.50 -18.77 15.49
N HIS A 479 -7.34 -19.95 16.10
CA HIS A 479 -7.75 -21.22 15.50
C HIS A 479 -9.22 -21.26 15.12
N ARG A 480 -10.09 -20.68 15.96
CA ARG A 480 -11.53 -20.59 15.63
C ARG A 480 -11.79 -19.69 14.42
N GLY A 481 -11.05 -18.57 14.28
CA GLY A 481 -11.12 -17.69 13.12
C GLY A 481 -10.64 -18.38 11.84
N VAL A 482 -9.53 -19.11 11.91
CA VAL A 482 -9.00 -19.92 10.80
C VAL A 482 -10.01 -20.98 10.38
N ALA A 483 -10.58 -21.73 11.33
CA ALA A 483 -11.59 -22.74 11.04
C ALA A 483 -12.90 -22.13 10.45
N TYR A 484 -13.24 -20.90 10.84
CA TYR A 484 -14.35 -20.18 10.22
C TYR A 484 -14.05 -19.78 8.77
N THR A 485 -12.87 -19.27 8.49
CA THR A 485 -12.46 -18.91 7.12
C THR A 485 -12.37 -20.16 6.24
N ASP A 486 -11.85 -21.30 6.75
CA ASP A 486 -11.85 -22.59 6.05
C ASP A 486 -13.29 -23.01 5.67
N LEU A 487 -14.25 -22.88 6.60
CA LEU A 487 -15.68 -23.12 6.33
C LEU A 487 -16.25 -22.14 5.30
N ALA A 488 -15.85 -20.86 5.35
CA ALA A 488 -16.30 -19.85 4.39
C ALA A 488 -15.80 -20.16 2.96
N VAL A 489 -14.54 -20.58 2.83
CA VAL A 489 -13.95 -21.05 1.57
C VAL A 489 -14.66 -22.31 1.08
N ARG A 490 -14.93 -23.26 1.95
CA ARG A 490 -15.71 -24.45 1.60
C ARG A 490 -17.05 -24.09 0.96
N LYS A 491 -17.81 -23.23 1.60
CA LYS A 491 -19.13 -22.80 1.09
C LYS A 491 -19.01 -22.01 -0.22
N PHE A 492 -17.96 -21.23 -0.40
CA PHE A 492 -17.65 -20.55 -1.66
C PHE A 492 -17.43 -21.56 -2.79
N MET A 493 -16.60 -22.57 -2.56
CA MET A 493 -16.29 -23.60 -3.55
C MET A 493 -17.53 -24.46 -3.86
N GLU A 494 -18.29 -24.88 -2.83
CA GLU A 494 -19.54 -25.64 -2.99
C GLU A 494 -20.58 -24.88 -3.85
N ARG A 495 -20.78 -23.56 -3.58
CA ARG A 495 -21.68 -22.73 -4.37
C ARG A 495 -21.17 -22.56 -5.80
N SER A 496 -19.88 -22.25 -5.94
CA SER A 496 -19.27 -21.97 -7.24
C SER A 496 -19.21 -23.18 -8.16
N SER A 497 -19.24 -24.41 -7.59
CA SER A 497 -19.11 -25.65 -8.35
C SER A 497 -20.24 -25.87 -9.38
N SER A 498 -21.38 -25.23 -9.21
CA SER A 498 -22.49 -25.24 -10.17
C SER A 498 -22.42 -24.19 -11.27
N GLU A 499 -21.46 -23.26 -11.17
CA GLU A 499 -21.31 -22.15 -12.09
C GLU A 499 -20.51 -22.53 -13.35
N PRO A 500 -20.88 -22.03 -14.54
CA PRO A 500 -20.22 -22.39 -15.79
C PRO A 500 -18.72 -22.06 -15.84
N TRP A 501 -18.31 -21.06 -15.08
CA TRP A 501 -16.90 -20.61 -15.04
C TRP A 501 -16.00 -21.50 -14.17
N TYR A 502 -16.57 -22.28 -13.24
CA TYR A 502 -15.84 -23.02 -12.20
C TYR A 502 -14.81 -24.01 -12.79
N HIS A 503 -15.23 -24.85 -13.72
CA HIS A 503 -14.37 -25.89 -14.31
C HIS A 503 -13.24 -25.33 -15.19
N ASN A 504 -13.38 -24.09 -15.67
CA ASN A 504 -12.36 -23.40 -16.45
C ASN A 504 -11.57 -22.41 -15.59
N THR A 505 -11.28 -22.75 -14.33
CA THR A 505 -10.65 -21.83 -13.39
C THR A 505 -9.43 -22.46 -12.72
N ILE A 506 -8.36 -21.69 -12.61
CA ILE A 506 -7.22 -21.95 -11.72
C ILE A 506 -7.51 -21.21 -10.42
N PHE A 507 -7.73 -21.95 -9.34
CA PHE A 507 -7.84 -21.40 -7.99
C PHE A 507 -6.46 -21.40 -7.33
N VAL A 508 -6.09 -20.28 -6.72
CA VAL A 508 -4.87 -20.10 -5.94
C VAL A 508 -5.27 -19.78 -4.51
N PHE A 509 -4.76 -20.52 -3.57
CA PHE A 509 -4.93 -20.26 -2.14
C PHE A 509 -3.55 -19.95 -1.57
N VAL A 510 -3.39 -18.76 -1.01
CA VAL A 510 -2.12 -18.31 -0.47
C VAL A 510 -2.37 -17.45 0.76
N ALA A 511 -1.65 -17.72 1.86
CA ALA A 511 -1.71 -16.83 3.01
C ALA A 511 -0.97 -15.52 2.72
N ASP A 512 -1.40 -14.45 3.38
CA ASP A 512 -0.71 -13.15 3.34
C ASP A 512 0.56 -13.16 4.18
N HIS A 513 0.49 -13.70 5.39
CA HIS A 513 1.62 -13.90 6.32
C HIS A 513 1.25 -14.94 7.38
N VAL A 514 2.20 -15.23 8.25
CA VAL A 514 2.01 -16.13 9.41
C VAL A 514 1.34 -15.37 10.55
N SER A 515 0.49 -16.04 11.31
CA SER A 515 -0.12 -15.50 12.53
C SER A 515 0.92 -15.12 13.57
N SER A 516 0.62 -14.09 14.35
CA SER A 516 1.36 -13.79 15.59
C SER A 516 1.13 -14.82 16.70
N GLU A 517 0.02 -15.57 16.65
CA GLU A 517 -0.33 -16.62 17.60
C GLU A 517 0.08 -17.99 17.06
N THR A 518 1.23 -18.48 17.48
CA THR A 518 1.79 -19.80 17.16
C THR A 518 1.87 -20.67 18.40
N PHE A 519 1.86 -22.00 18.27
CA PHE A 519 1.91 -22.91 19.40
C PHE A 519 3.03 -23.96 19.31
N ALA A 520 3.55 -24.24 18.10
CA ALA A 520 4.61 -25.23 17.93
C ALA A 520 6.00 -24.59 17.99
N PRO A 521 7.00 -25.21 18.66
CA PRO A 521 8.35 -24.64 18.75
C PRO A 521 8.98 -24.31 17.39
N LYS A 522 8.81 -25.20 16.37
CA LYS A 522 9.35 -24.97 15.03
C LYS A 522 8.75 -23.76 14.34
N THR A 523 7.49 -23.41 14.62
CA THR A 523 6.79 -22.26 14.01
C THR A 523 7.09 -20.95 14.73
N THR A 524 7.70 -20.99 15.92
CA THR A 524 8.18 -19.78 16.62
C THR A 524 9.56 -19.32 16.15
N THR A 525 10.31 -20.16 15.42
CA THR A 525 11.60 -19.78 14.85
C THR A 525 11.45 -18.72 13.76
N PRO A 526 12.49 -17.91 13.45
CA PRO A 526 12.42 -16.94 12.37
C PRO A 526 11.96 -17.54 11.03
N THR A 527 12.40 -18.76 10.67
CA THR A 527 11.95 -19.45 9.44
C THR A 527 10.49 -19.89 9.54
N GLY A 528 10.09 -20.48 10.67
CA GLY A 528 8.71 -20.92 10.88
C GLY A 528 7.70 -19.75 10.84
N ARG A 529 8.13 -18.56 11.26
CA ARG A 529 7.30 -17.34 11.22
C ARG A 529 7.09 -16.76 9.81
N SER A 530 7.59 -17.40 8.78
CA SER A 530 7.29 -17.06 7.40
C SER A 530 6.69 -18.21 6.59
N GLN A 531 6.55 -19.42 7.18
CA GLN A 531 6.04 -20.60 6.47
C GLN A 531 4.50 -20.60 6.45
N ILE A 532 3.93 -20.55 5.24
CA ILE A 532 2.50 -20.33 4.98
C ILE A 532 1.85 -21.50 4.23
N ILE A 533 0.51 -21.51 4.22
CA ILE A 533 -0.27 -22.33 3.28
C ILE A 533 -0.23 -21.68 1.90
N CYS A 534 0.17 -22.45 0.88
CA CYS A 534 0.11 -22.04 -0.53
C CYS A 534 -0.11 -23.25 -1.43
N PHE A 535 -1.12 -23.19 -2.32
CA PHE A 535 -1.40 -24.25 -3.28
C PHE A 535 -2.27 -23.75 -4.44
N LEU A 536 -2.28 -24.52 -5.53
CA LEU A 536 -3.13 -24.35 -6.70
C LEU A 536 -4.12 -25.50 -6.82
N TYR A 537 -5.33 -25.20 -7.24
CA TYR A 537 -6.38 -26.19 -7.46
C TYR A 537 -7.08 -25.93 -8.80
N THR A 538 -7.27 -26.99 -9.57
CA THR A 538 -8.10 -26.96 -10.80
C THR A 538 -9.16 -28.04 -10.70
N PRO A 539 -10.45 -27.69 -10.85
CA PRO A 539 -11.55 -28.66 -10.69
C PRO A 539 -11.50 -29.85 -11.67
N ASP A 540 -10.84 -29.69 -12.81
CA ASP A 540 -10.62 -30.78 -13.80
C ASP A 540 -9.44 -31.68 -13.46
N GLY A 541 -8.71 -31.41 -12.36
CA GLY A 541 -7.56 -32.18 -11.93
C GLY A 541 -6.30 -32.03 -12.81
N ALA A 542 -6.21 -30.97 -13.64
CA ALA A 542 -5.05 -30.73 -14.48
C ALA A 542 -3.78 -30.41 -13.67
N LEU A 543 -3.92 -29.88 -12.45
CA LEU A 543 -2.84 -29.65 -11.51
C LEU A 543 -2.98 -30.62 -10.33
N ARG A 544 -2.07 -31.60 -10.22
CA ARG A 544 -1.99 -32.53 -9.09
C ARG A 544 -0.55 -32.81 -8.71
N GLY A 545 -0.27 -32.82 -7.42
CA GLY A 545 1.05 -33.18 -6.91
C GLY A 545 1.51 -32.30 -5.77
N LYS A 546 2.80 -32.31 -5.51
CA LYS A 546 3.45 -31.48 -4.51
C LYS A 546 4.82 -31.01 -4.95
N GLU A 547 5.18 -29.81 -4.58
CA GLU A 547 6.54 -29.29 -4.67
C GLU A 547 7.18 -29.30 -3.27
N THR A 548 8.40 -29.80 -3.20
CA THR A 548 9.19 -29.89 -1.97
C THR A 548 10.30 -28.85 -1.89
N SER A 549 10.67 -28.26 -3.03
CA SER A 549 11.58 -27.11 -3.05
C SER A 549 10.95 -25.88 -2.43
N VAL A 550 11.78 -24.94 -2.01
CA VAL A 550 11.29 -23.67 -1.47
C VAL A 550 10.50 -22.89 -2.53
N ALA A 551 9.34 -22.38 -2.12
CA ALA A 551 8.46 -21.52 -2.89
C ALA A 551 8.07 -20.30 -2.07
N GLN A 552 7.72 -19.20 -2.72
CA GLN A 552 7.37 -17.94 -2.06
C GLN A 552 6.26 -17.19 -2.81
N GLN A 553 5.62 -16.24 -2.17
CA GLN A 553 4.52 -15.48 -2.76
C GLN A 553 4.88 -14.80 -4.08
N ILE A 554 6.10 -14.27 -4.21
CA ILE A 554 6.56 -13.60 -5.44
C ILE A 554 6.68 -14.57 -6.64
N ASP A 555 6.68 -15.87 -6.40
CA ASP A 555 6.73 -16.88 -7.46
C ASP A 555 5.36 -17.08 -8.13
N LEU A 556 4.24 -16.64 -7.51
CA LEU A 556 2.89 -16.86 -8.02
C LEU A 556 2.63 -16.16 -9.35
N MET A 557 3.05 -14.90 -9.49
CA MET A 557 2.86 -14.17 -10.75
C MET A 557 3.55 -14.86 -11.93
N PRO A 558 4.87 -15.16 -11.92
CA PRO A 558 5.51 -15.86 -13.04
C PRO A 558 4.94 -17.29 -13.26
N THR A 559 4.58 -18.00 -12.19
CA THR A 559 3.94 -19.33 -12.29
C THR A 559 2.60 -19.27 -13.02
N LEU A 560 1.74 -18.32 -12.67
CA LEU A 560 0.44 -18.14 -13.32
C LEU A 560 0.59 -17.69 -14.78
N LEU A 561 1.55 -16.83 -15.07
CA LEU A 561 1.87 -16.41 -16.43
C LEU A 561 2.34 -17.61 -17.29
N GLY A 562 3.18 -18.48 -16.73
CA GLY A 562 3.59 -19.73 -17.39
C GLY A 562 2.42 -20.67 -17.68
N LEU A 563 1.55 -20.90 -16.66
CA LEU A 563 0.37 -21.77 -16.80
C LEU A 563 -0.63 -21.32 -17.88
N ILE A 564 -0.79 -20.02 -18.10
CA ILE A 564 -1.66 -19.50 -19.17
C ILE A 564 -0.96 -19.32 -20.51
N GLY A 565 0.32 -19.65 -20.63
CA GLY A 565 1.08 -19.49 -21.86
C GLY A 565 1.34 -18.03 -22.22
N HIS A 566 1.80 -17.22 -21.25
CA HIS A 566 2.18 -15.83 -21.50
C HIS A 566 3.45 -15.78 -22.35
N ASP A 567 3.43 -14.97 -23.42
CA ASP A 567 4.40 -15.00 -24.52
C ASP A 567 5.23 -13.71 -24.69
N THR A 568 5.07 -12.76 -23.77
CA THR A 568 5.82 -11.48 -23.84
C THR A 568 6.76 -11.33 -22.63
N PRO A 569 7.87 -10.58 -22.76
CA PRO A 569 8.77 -10.32 -21.62
C PRO A 569 8.04 -9.64 -20.46
N TYR A 570 8.42 -10.00 -19.23
CA TYR A 570 7.88 -9.40 -18.02
C TYR A 570 8.96 -9.25 -16.94
N PHE A 571 8.67 -8.41 -15.94
CA PHE A 571 9.51 -8.18 -14.76
C PHE A 571 8.91 -8.90 -13.56
N ALA A 572 9.73 -9.69 -12.84
CA ALA A 572 9.33 -10.38 -11.61
C ALA A 572 10.56 -10.74 -10.77
N PHE A 573 10.51 -10.57 -9.45
CA PHE A 573 11.54 -11.06 -8.54
C PHE A 573 11.39 -12.56 -8.23
N GLY A 574 10.25 -13.16 -8.53
CA GLY A 574 10.01 -14.59 -8.39
C GLY A 574 10.36 -15.38 -9.64
N ARG A 575 10.09 -16.69 -9.60
CA ARG A 575 10.30 -17.65 -10.70
C ARG A 575 9.04 -18.43 -11.02
N ASP A 576 8.93 -18.96 -12.21
CA ASP A 576 7.93 -19.96 -12.54
C ASP A 576 8.28 -21.29 -11.85
N LEU A 577 7.38 -21.78 -11.00
CA LEU A 577 7.58 -22.98 -10.19
C LEU A 577 7.43 -24.30 -11.00
N PHE A 578 6.82 -24.23 -12.18
CA PHE A 578 6.68 -25.37 -13.09
C PHE A 578 7.81 -25.47 -14.13
N GLN A 579 8.73 -24.50 -14.12
CA GLN A 579 9.91 -24.52 -14.98
C GLN A 579 11.17 -24.91 -14.19
N PRO A 580 12.13 -25.60 -14.80
CA PRO A 580 13.44 -25.80 -14.19
C PRO A 580 14.05 -24.44 -13.79
N PRO A 581 14.61 -24.33 -12.57
CA PRO A 581 15.17 -23.07 -12.13
C PRO A 581 16.42 -22.71 -12.95
N THR A 582 16.43 -21.52 -13.54
CA THR A 582 17.60 -20.95 -14.23
C THR A 582 18.61 -20.35 -13.25
N GLN A 583 18.19 -20.12 -12.02
CA GLN A 583 18.97 -19.54 -10.92
C GLN A 583 18.71 -20.33 -9.65
N GLU A 584 19.64 -20.32 -8.71
CA GLU A 584 19.48 -21.02 -7.43
C GLU A 584 18.22 -20.54 -6.68
N PRO A 585 17.24 -21.43 -6.39
CA PRO A 585 16.04 -21.06 -5.66
C PRO A 585 16.38 -20.54 -4.26
N MET A 586 15.82 -19.41 -3.90
CA MET A 586 15.98 -18.81 -2.58
C MET A 586 14.79 -17.92 -2.24
N VAL A 587 14.22 -18.14 -1.07
CA VAL A 587 13.30 -17.19 -0.43
C VAL A 587 14.09 -16.09 0.25
N VAL A 588 13.69 -14.86 0.10
CA VAL A 588 14.29 -13.74 0.85
C VAL A 588 13.21 -12.99 1.62
N ASN A 589 13.38 -12.92 2.94
CA ASN A 589 12.53 -12.19 3.88
C ASN A 589 13.34 -11.16 4.65
N PHE A 590 12.64 -10.23 5.30
CA PHE A 590 13.24 -9.26 6.20
C PHE A 590 12.43 -9.18 7.50
N MET A 591 13.08 -9.47 8.63
CA MET A 591 12.45 -9.42 9.94
C MET A 591 13.46 -9.04 11.02
N ASN A 592 13.08 -8.20 11.98
CA ASN A 592 13.93 -7.78 13.08
C ASN A 592 15.30 -7.24 12.61
N GLU A 593 15.28 -6.32 11.65
CA GLU A 593 16.47 -5.69 11.03
C GLU A 593 17.43 -6.68 10.35
N THR A 594 16.95 -7.88 10.01
CA THR A 594 17.77 -8.95 9.45
C THR A 594 17.13 -9.51 8.18
N PHE A 595 17.92 -9.66 7.11
CA PHE A 595 17.54 -10.44 5.95
C PHE A 595 17.69 -11.92 6.25
N GLN A 596 16.72 -12.69 5.82
CA GLN A 596 16.72 -14.13 5.89
C GLN A 596 16.72 -14.70 4.48
N GLY A 597 17.75 -15.50 4.14
CA GLY A 597 17.80 -16.30 2.93
C GLY A 597 17.48 -17.75 3.25
N ILE A 598 16.51 -18.36 2.57
CA ILE A 598 16.12 -19.77 2.78
C ILE A 598 16.27 -20.52 1.45
N THR A 599 17.09 -21.55 1.43
CA THR A 599 17.24 -22.50 0.33
C THR A 599 16.65 -23.86 0.72
N ASP A 600 16.77 -24.85 -0.14
CA ASP A 600 16.33 -26.22 0.18
C ASP A 600 17.18 -26.86 1.29
N SER A 601 18.42 -26.42 1.47
CA SER A 601 19.38 -26.99 2.42
C SER A 601 19.78 -26.04 3.57
N LEU A 602 19.73 -24.73 3.37
CA LEU A 602 20.28 -23.73 4.28
C LEU A 602 19.29 -22.64 4.67
N VAL A 603 19.52 -22.06 5.85
CA VAL A 603 18.91 -20.82 6.32
C VAL A 603 20.03 -19.85 6.71
N LEU A 604 20.04 -18.67 6.09
CA LEU A 604 21.04 -17.63 6.28
C LEU A 604 20.39 -16.39 6.91
N PHE A 605 21.13 -15.71 7.79
CA PHE A 605 20.76 -14.42 8.35
C PHE A 605 21.84 -13.39 8.08
N SER A 606 21.47 -12.23 7.54
CA SER A 606 22.38 -11.14 7.17
C SER A 606 21.83 -9.79 7.61
N ASP A 607 22.70 -8.87 7.99
CA ASP A 607 22.34 -7.44 8.23
C ASP A 607 22.26 -6.63 6.92
N GLY A 608 22.59 -7.26 5.78
CA GLY A 608 22.70 -6.63 4.47
C GLY A 608 24.13 -6.21 4.10
N GLU A 609 25.10 -6.47 4.99
CA GLU A 609 26.53 -6.26 4.74
C GLU A 609 27.31 -7.57 4.91
N ARG A 610 26.93 -8.39 5.91
CA ARG A 610 27.61 -9.65 6.25
C ARG A 610 26.61 -10.65 6.81
N LEU A 611 26.98 -11.93 6.72
CA LEU A 611 26.26 -12.99 7.43
C LEU A 611 26.46 -12.86 8.95
N LEU A 612 25.35 -13.03 9.68
CA LEU A 612 25.32 -13.06 11.14
C LEU A 612 25.28 -14.48 11.68
N SER A 613 24.54 -15.36 11.02
CA SER A 613 24.43 -16.78 11.34
C SER A 613 23.92 -17.57 10.13
N ALA A 614 24.17 -18.88 10.15
CA ALA A 614 23.67 -19.82 9.16
C ALA A 614 23.36 -21.17 9.80
N PHE A 615 22.31 -21.84 9.31
CA PHE A 615 21.82 -23.11 9.84
C PHE A 615 21.51 -24.06 8.69
N LEU A 616 21.60 -25.37 8.94
CA LEU A 616 20.99 -26.34 8.06
C LEU A 616 19.47 -26.22 8.16
N ARG A 617 18.75 -26.33 7.04
CA ARG A 617 17.29 -26.28 7.07
C ARG A 617 16.66 -27.43 7.84
N SER A 618 17.34 -28.57 7.92
CA SER A 618 16.97 -29.71 8.77
C SER A 618 17.04 -29.42 10.28
N ASP A 619 17.82 -28.41 10.69
CA ASP A 619 17.80 -27.88 12.06
C ASP A 619 16.61 -26.93 12.24
N THR A 620 15.43 -27.50 12.36
CA THR A 620 14.15 -26.77 12.45
C THR A 620 14.06 -25.81 13.62
N LEU A 621 14.88 -25.98 14.65
CA LEU A 621 14.94 -25.10 15.83
C LEU A 621 16.07 -24.07 15.75
N GLN A 622 16.92 -24.12 14.70
CA GLN A 622 18.01 -23.18 14.45
C GLN A 622 18.99 -23.04 15.64
N GLN A 623 19.40 -24.16 16.19
CA GLN A 623 20.28 -24.21 17.38
C GLN A 623 21.76 -24.35 17.02
N ASN A 624 22.09 -24.93 15.85
CA ASN A 624 23.45 -25.27 15.45
C ASN A 624 23.94 -24.31 14.36
N ASN A 625 24.57 -23.20 14.77
CA ASN A 625 25.13 -22.24 13.81
C ASN A 625 26.37 -22.81 13.12
N ILE A 626 26.29 -22.94 11.78
CA ILE A 626 27.37 -23.49 10.94
C ILE A 626 28.28 -22.41 10.34
N LEU A 627 28.02 -21.13 10.56
CA LEU A 627 28.82 -20.02 10.02
C LEU A 627 30.31 -20.08 10.41
N PRO A 628 30.72 -20.54 11.61
CA PRO A 628 32.15 -20.71 11.93
C PRO A 628 32.91 -21.68 11.03
N HIS A 629 32.19 -22.57 10.34
CA HIS A 629 32.78 -23.56 9.42
C HIS A 629 32.13 -23.48 8.04
N PRO A 630 32.41 -22.41 7.24
CA PRO A 630 31.68 -22.15 6.00
C PRO A 630 32.01 -23.19 4.92
N THR A 631 30.96 -23.76 4.35
CA THR A 631 31.02 -24.66 3.20
C THR A 631 31.03 -23.88 1.88
N PRO A 632 31.45 -24.49 0.76
CA PRO A 632 31.31 -23.88 -0.57
C PRO A 632 29.87 -23.55 -0.91
N GLU A 633 28.91 -24.36 -0.49
CA GLU A 633 27.47 -24.13 -0.65
C GLU A 633 27.03 -22.87 0.12
N LEU A 634 27.44 -22.74 1.38
CA LEU A 634 27.11 -21.53 2.17
C LEU A 634 27.62 -20.26 1.50
N LYS A 635 28.85 -20.25 0.96
CA LYS A 635 29.40 -19.09 0.25
C LYS A 635 28.63 -18.77 -1.03
N ARG A 636 28.17 -19.79 -1.77
CA ARG A 636 27.36 -19.62 -2.96
C ARG A 636 25.99 -19.01 -2.59
N SER A 637 25.34 -19.54 -1.56
CA SER A 637 24.04 -19.05 -1.09
C SER A 637 24.14 -17.63 -0.50
N GLU A 638 25.24 -17.28 0.18
CA GLU A 638 25.53 -15.90 0.60
C GLU A 638 25.64 -14.96 -0.61
N ARG A 639 26.38 -15.37 -1.65
CA ARG A 639 26.51 -14.59 -2.89
C ARG A 639 25.15 -14.37 -3.55
N ASN A 640 24.29 -15.39 -3.59
CA ASN A 640 22.94 -15.30 -4.13
C ASN A 640 22.04 -14.36 -3.29
N LEU A 641 22.08 -14.47 -1.96
CA LEU A 641 21.35 -13.58 -1.05
C LEU A 641 21.73 -12.11 -1.27
N ASN A 642 23.02 -11.81 -1.32
CA ASN A 642 23.53 -10.46 -1.53
C ASN A 642 23.12 -9.89 -2.90
N ALA A 643 23.11 -10.74 -3.95
CA ALA A 643 22.66 -10.34 -5.27
C ALA A 643 21.16 -9.99 -5.29
N ARG A 644 20.32 -10.81 -4.65
CA ARG A 644 18.87 -10.53 -4.57
C ARG A 644 18.58 -9.27 -3.79
N ILE A 645 19.25 -9.03 -2.67
CA ILE A 645 19.13 -7.80 -1.88
C ILE A 645 19.53 -6.59 -2.73
N GLN A 646 20.69 -6.66 -3.40
CA GLN A 646 21.17 -5.55 -4.24
C GLN A 646 20.25 -5.30 -5.43
N GLN A 647 19.77 -6.33 -6.15
CA GLN A 647 18.81 -6.18 -7.26
C GLN A 647 17.52 -5.51 -6.78
N TYR A 648 16.96 -5.99 -5.67
CA TYR A 648 15.74 -5.39 -5.13
C TYR A 648 15.91 -3.89 -4.89
N TYR A 649 16.92 -3.49 -4.10
CA TYR A 649 17.09 -2.09 -3.76
C TYR A 649 17.47 -1.22 -4.96
N GLN A 650 18.26 -1.75 -5.91
CA GLN A 650 18.61 -1.03 -7.13
C GLN A 650 17.38 -0.75 -8.00
N HIS A 651 16.45 -1.71 -8.12
CA HIS A 651 15.20 -1.52 -8.86
C HIS A 651 14.23 -0.60 -8.11
N VAL A 652 14.10 -0.77 -6.79
CA VAL A 652 13.25 0.10 -5.97
C VAL A 652 13.77 1.53 -6.00
N GLU A 653 15.07 1.77 -5.84
CA GLU A 653 15.67 3.11 -5.91
C GLU A 653 15.35 3.82 -7.23
N LYS A 654 15.43 3.10 -8.35
CA LYS A 654 15.16 3.64 -9.70
C LYS A 654 13.69 3.69 -10.07
N GLY A 655 12.82 2.92 -9.40
CA GLY A 655 11.45 2.71 -9.83
C GLY A 655 11.34 1.96 -11.17
N ASP A 656 12.27 1.02 -11.43
CA ASP A 656 12.39 0.30 -12.71
C ASP A 656 11.75 -1.10 -12.58
N TYR A 657 10.45 -1.19 -12.92
CA TYR A 657 9.65 -2.42 -12.83
C TYR A 657 9.03 -2.81 -14.18
N LEU A 658 9.52 -2.23 -15.27
CA LEU A 658 9.04 -2.56 -16.61
C LEU A 658 9.91 -3.65 -17.24
N PRO A 659 9.33 -4.52 -18.11
CA PRO A 659 10.12 -5.49 -18.85
C PRO A 659 11.13 -4.80 -19.76
N ARG A 660 12.27 -5.46 -19.98
CA ARG A 660 13.25 -5.07 -20.99
C ARG A 660 12.99 -5.85 -22.26
N PRO A 661 13.15 -5.21 -23.46
CA PRO A 661 12.91 -5.84 -24.77
C PRO A 661 13.75 -7.11 -25.00
#